data_7cc7aa3955dfef678098de25b4837624
#
_entry.id   7cc7aa3955dfef678098de25b4837624
#
_cell.length_a   1.000
_cell.length_b   1.000
_cell.length_c   1.000
_cell.angle_alpha   90.00
_cell.angle_beta   90.00
_cell.angle_gamma   90.00
#
_symmetry.space_group_name_H-M   'P 1'
#
loop_
_entity.id
_entity.type
_entity.pdbx_description
1 polymer ?
#
loop_
_entity_poly.entity_id
_entity_poly.type
_entity_poly.pdbx_seq_one_letter_code
_entity_poly.pdbx_strand_id
1 'polypeptide(L)'
;MAADTSVVKPVEAPPLAPLKLKSKLASTPKATPKYSVKVKNSGGAEVTLADPCATRALVALMNVHAVNGGAACHWGGPAGFAEIMSAIHGIMFGVQGREWHEAYNFSNDAGHTENGVYALRALYGFDGMTFEDLKGFRSIKSKLTGHGESHLNPEGVLLSNGPLGSSLPQAQGLAMADKVANSDRVTIVTISDGASMEGEAKEAFAAIPGLAVKGRMNPFVLVISDNDTKLSGRIGKDAFSMGPSFDGKHALGWKIMAVKDGHNLEVVYQAIEKAIADAKADPAKPVCVHVKTIKGFGVKSTMESASGGHGFPLANGEKIVEFVNEIYGGQTPEEFAGWAKMLRADWEQKDAAKKAKAAAAGAAAPDKPKTDKVQAGLARAAVRAAQEGLPVYSISSDVQGSTGISLFQKSFPDRWVEVGIAEANMVSVGAGFAKLGFIPIVDTFGQFGVTKGNLPLTMAALSQAPVIAMFSHVGFQDAADGASHQATAFFAAVSAIPHTCVIAPSCPDEAESLMYQAIKKYAADRAAGRDGENYIFFVGRENYPMSWIEGAKYPWGRAQILSEGADVVLIGCGVLVNKAIEAGKLLAEKGVKATVINNPFVNQVDLETIGAAVKKCGGKVVTIEDHQVIGGMGAQVSHALSNAGVAHTMKSLGIHGEFGQSAYMAEELYVKHGLTAPKMAEAALALLGK
;
A
#
# COMPACT_ATOMS: atom_id res chain seq x y z
N MET A 1 46.06 -15.85 12.97
CA MET A 1 45.71 -16.32 14.32
C MET A 1 44.41 -17.08 14.18
N ALA A 2 44.46 -18.43 14.33
CA ALA A 2 43.25 -19.23 14.34
C ALA A 2 42.48 -18.87 15.62
N ALA A 3 41.19 -18.52 15.48
CA ALA A 3 40.32 -18.28 16.63
C ALA A 3 40.25 -19.60 17.43
N ASP A 4 40.55 -19.51 18.71
CA ASP A 4 40.37 -20.60 19.69
C ASP A 4 38.88 -20.93 19.75
N THR A 5 38.48 -21.98 19.08
CA THR A 5 37.13 -22.55 19.16
C THR A 5 37.04 -23.40 20.43
N SER A 6 37.36 -22.83 21.60
CA SER A 6 37.05 -23.44 22.87
C SER A 6 35.55 -23.69 22.90
N VAL A 7 35.17 -24.97 23.04
CA VAL A 7 33.79 -25.43 23.13
C VAL A 7 33.13 -24.68 24.27
N VAL A 8 32.30 -23.69 23.93
CA VAL A 8 31.48 -22.97 24.89
C VAL A 8 30.56 -24.03 25.52
N LYS A 9 30.80 -24.37 26.80
CA LYS A 9 29.91 -25.28 27.52
C LYS A 9 28.53 -24.66 27.63
N PRO A 10 27.46 -25.43 27.37
CA PRO A 10 26.11 -24.95 27.60
C PRO A 10 26.00 -24.39 29.03
N VAL A 11 25.44 -23.20 29.14
CA VAL A 11 25.16 -22.57 30.44
C VAL A 11 23.83 -23.16 30.94
N GLU A 12 23.80 -23.59 32.20
CA GLU A 12 22.53 -23.96 32.84
C GLU A 12 21.66 -22.72 32.97
N ALA A 13 20.47 -22.77 32.39
CA ALA A 13 19.47 -21.71 32.44
C ALA A 13 18.11 -22.33 32.85
N PRO A 14 17.23 -21.57 33.50
CA PRO A 14 15.87 -22.02 33.76
C PRO A 14 15.17 -22.34 32.44
N PRO A 15 14.13 -23.19 32.45
CA PRO A 15 13.36 -23.51 31.23
C PRO A 15 12.88 -22.25 30.54
N LEU A 16 13.05 -22.20 29.21
CA LEU A 16 12.59 -21.09 28.41
C LEU A 16 11.05 -21.01 28.43
N ALA A 17 10.53 -19.89 28.91
CA ALA A 17 9.10 -19.61 28.91
C ALA A 17 8.83 -18.22 28.32
N PRO A 18 7.79 -18.07 27.50
CA PRO A 18 7.42 -16.76 26.97
C PRO A 18 6.93 -15.83 28.08
N LEU A 19 7.06 -14.53 27.87
CA LEU A 19 6.43 -13.53 28.71
C LEU A 19 4.89 -13.72 28.68
N LYS A 20 4.24 -13.54 29.83
CA LYS A 20 2.77 -13.61 29.91
C LYS A 20 2.17 -12.33 29.35
N LEU A 21 1.85 -12.35 28.07
CA LEU A 21 1.17 -11.24 27.40
C LEU A 21 -0.34 -11.48 27.41
N LYS A 22 -1.09 -10.43 27.73
CA LYS A 22 -2.56 -10.47 27.60
C LYS A 22 -2.89 -10.33 26.11
N SER A 23 -3.66 -11.30 25.57
CA SER A 23 -4.19 -11.18 24.21
C SER A 23 -5.10 -9.94 24.09
N LYS A 24 -4.96 -9.21 22.99
CA LYS A 24 -5.88 -8.14 22.60
C LYS A 24 -6.99 -8.64 21.68
N LEU A 25 -6.85 -9.85 21.12
CA LEU A 25 -7.85 -10.43 20.23
C LEU A 25 -9.17 -10.62 20.97
N ALA A 26 -10.27 -10.32 20.32
CA ALA A 26 -11.60 -10.48 20.85
C ALA A 26 -11.97 -11.95 21.04
N SER A 27 -12.87 -12.20 21.97
CA SER A 27 -13.38 -13.54 22.30
C SER A 27 -14.13 -14.16 21.12
N THR A 28 -14.28 -15.47 21.18
CA THR A 28 -15.06 -16.26 20.22
C THR A 28 -16.51 -15.76 20.18
N PRO A 29 -17.07 -15.43 18.99
CA PRO A 29 -18.46 -15.06 18.86
C PRO A 29 -19.38 -16.19 19.34
N LYS A 30 -20.39 -15.85 20.15
CA LYS A 30 -21.36 -16.82 20.67
C LYS A 30 -22.59 -16.95 19.76
N ALA A 31 -22.80 -15.98 18.88
CA ALA A 31 -23.97 -15.94 18.02
C ALA A 31 -23.77 -16.75 16.74
N THR A 32 -24.84 -17.40 16.28
CA THR A 32 -24.92 -17.91 14.92
C THR A 32 -24.88 -16.73 13.94
N PRO A 33 -24.20 -16.84 12.79
CA PRO A 33 -24.17 -15.74 11.82
C PRO A 33 -25.57 -15.29 11.42
N LYS A 34 -25.79 -13.99 11.38
CA LYS A 34 -27.11 -13.40 11.05
C LYS A 34 -27.66 -13.87 9.70
N TYR A 35 -26.78 -14.02 8.72
CA TYR A 35 -27.06 -14.70 7.45
C TYR A 35 -26.13 -15.91 7.38
N SER A 36 -26.73 -17.10 7.24
CA SER A 36 -25.99 -18.35 7.34
C SER A 36 -26.47 -19.39 6.34
N VAL A 37 -25.58 -20.29 6.01
CA VAL A 37 -25.82 -21.49 5.21
C VAL A 37 -25.36 -22.73 5.98
N LYS A 38 -26.00 -23.86 5.70
CA LYS A 38 -25.62 -25.14 6.25
C LYS A 38 -24.83 -25.94 5.24
N VAL A 39 -23.73 -26.53 5.67
CA VAL A 39 -22.89 -27.47 4.92
C VAL A 39 -22.60 -28.70 5.75
N LYS A 40 -22.17 -29.77 5.11
CA LYS A 40 -21.73 -30.98 5.83
C LYS A 40 -20.22 -30.93 6.07
N ASN A 41 -19.81 -31.23 7.28
CA ASN A 41 -18.39 -31.44 7.60
C ASN A 41 -17.90 -32.78 7.05
N SER A 42 -16.60 -33.09 7.20
CA SER A 42 -15.99 -34.36 6.72
C SER A 42 -16.60 -35.60 7.36
N GLY A 43 -17.23 -35.50 8.54
CA GLY A 43 -17.94 -36.57 9.23
C GLY A 43 -19.43 -36.68 8.85
N GLY A 44 -19.94 -35.85 7.94
CA GLY A 44 -21.34 -35.83 7.50
C GLY A 44 -22.29 -35.03 8.42
N ALA A 45 -21.82 -34.44 9.49
CA ALA A 45 -22.62 -33.60 10.39
C ALA A 45 -22.84 -32.21 9.79
N GLU A 46 -24.05 -31.65 9.96
CA GLU A 46 -24.32 -30.26 9.56
C GLU A 46 -23.56 -29.25 10.42
N VAL A 47 -22.96 -28.27 9.76
CA VAL A 47 -22.36 -27.08 10.38
C VAL A 47 -22.97 -25.83 9.76
N THR A 48 -23.17 -24.80 10.60
CA THR A 48 -23.74 -23.52 10.17
C THR A 48 -22.61 -22.51 10.00
N LEU A 49 -22.50 -21.94 8.80
CA LEU A 49 -21.44 -21.01 8.42
C LEU A 49 -22.05 -19.69 7.98
N ALA A 50 -21.30 -18.60 8.03
CA ALA A 50 -21.69 -17.33 7.43
C ALA A 50 -21.91 -17.51 5.91
N ASP A 51 -22.97 -16.90 5.40
CA ASP A 51 -23.30 -16.96 3.97
C ASP A 51 -22.28 -16.13 3.14
N PRO A 52 -21.53 -16.73 2.20
CA PRO A 52 -20.65 -16.00 1.30
C PRO A 52 -21.36 -14.95 0.44
N CYS A 53 -22.62 -15.15 0.07
CA CYS A 53 -23.42 -14.15 -0.67
C CYS A 53 -23.69 -12.93 0.21
N ALA A 54 -24.01 -13.13 1.49
CA ALA A 54 -24.17 -12.03 2.46
C ALA A 54 -22.85 -11.26 2.65
N THR A 55 -21.73 -11.97 2.75
CA THR A 55 -20.40 -11.35 2.83
C THR A 55 -20.15 -10.45 1.60
N ARG A 56 -20.37 -10.94 0.38
CA ARG A 56 -20.22 -10.16 -0.86
C ARG A 56 -21.12 -8.93 -0.89
N ALA A 57 -22.38 -9.09 -0.51
CA ALA A 57 -23.33 -7.97 -0.47
C ALA A 57 -22.90 -6.88 0.53
N LEU A 58 -22.47 -7.26 1.73
CA LEU A 58 -21.95 -6.33 2.72
C LEU A 58 -20.68 -5.61 2.24
N VAL A 59 -19.76 -6.32 1.57
CA VAL A 59 -18.58 -5.72 0.94
C VAL A 59 -18.98 -4.66 -0.10
N ALA A 60 -19.97 -4.95 -0.94
CA ALA A 60 -20.46 -3.99 -1.94
C ALA A 60 -21.09 -2.76 -1.28
N LEU A 61 -21.92 -2.96 -0.27
CA LEU A 61 -22.61 -1.89 0.45
C LEU A 61 -21.64 -0.99 1.23
N MET A 62 -20.69 -1.59 1.98
CA MET A 62 -19.69 -0.80 2.72
C MET A 62 -18.75 -0.03 1.78
N ASN A 63 -18.38 -0.61 0.64
CA ASN A 63 -17.54 0.05 -0.35
C ASN A 63 -18.22 1.30 -0.93
N VAL A 64 -19.54 1.28 -1.17
CA VAL A 64 -20.24 2.47 -1.68
C VAL A 64 -20.21 3.63 -0.70
N HIS A 65 -20.25 3.39 0.62
CA HIS A 65 -20.07 4.44 1.61
C HIS A 65 -18.69 5.11 1.46
N ALA A 66 -17.64 4.32 1.34
CA ALA A 66 -16.28 4.83 1.19
C ALA A 66 -16.08 5.56 -0.16
N VAL A 67 -16.61 4.99 -1.26
CA VAL A 67 -16.55 5.61 -2.60
C VAL A 67 -17.32 6.94 -2.65
N ASN A 68 -18.49 7.01 -2.01
CA ASN A 68 -19.25 8.26 -1.89
C ASN A 68 -18.50 9.32 -1.06
N GLY A 69 -17.58 8.89 -0.18
CA GLY A 69 -16.65 9.75 0.55
C GLY A 69 -15.40 10.15 -0.24
N GLY A 70 -15.18 9.54 -1.42
CA GLY A 70 -14.02 9.79 -2.29
C GLY A 70 -12.93 8.72 -2.22
N ALA A 71 -13.08 7.67 -1.41
CA ALA A 71 -12.08 6.60 -1.28
C ALA A 71 -12.17 5.59 -2.42
N ALA A 72 -11.02 5.06 -2.85
CA ALA A 72 -10.97 3.83 -3.64
C ALA A 72 -11.18 2.60 -2.73
N CYS A 73 -11.66 1.49 -3.27
CA CYS A 73 -11.93 0.24 -2.53
C CYS A 73 -11.60 -1.00 -3.36
N HIS A 74 -11.47 -2.15 -2.68
CA HIS A 74 -11.24 -3.44 -3.32
C HIS A 74 -12.54 -4.26 -3.39
N TRP A 75 -12.73 -5.00 -4.49
CA TRP A 75 -13.89 -5.86 -4.70
C TRP A 75 -13.52 -7.30 -5.06
N GLY A 76 -12.76 -7.49 -6.13
CA GLY A 76 -12.54 -8.80 -6.73
C GLY A 76 -11.90 -9.82 -5.80
N GLY A 77 -10.93 -9.38 -5.00
CA GLY A 77 -10.27 -10.19 -3.98
C GLY A 77 -11.25 -10.70 -2.93
N PRO A 78 -11.91 -9.82 -2.14
CA PRO A 78 -12.84 -10.26 -1.10
C PRO A 78 -14.01 -11.08 -1.65
N ALA A 79 -14.50 -10.79 -2.86
CA ALA A 79 -15.53 -11.58 -3.50
C ALA A 79 -15.06 -13.01 -3.84
N GLY A 80 -13.82 -13.18 -4.30
CA GLY A 80 -13.22 -14.48 -4.61
C GLY A 80 -12.84 -15.30 -3.37
N PHE A 81 -12.57 -14.66 -2.23
CA PHE A 81 -12.18 -15.29 -0.96
C PHE A 81 -13.37 -15.65 -0.05
N ALA A 82 -14.58 -15.26 -0.38
CA ALA A 82 -15.72 -15.32 0.55
C ALA A 82 -15.98 -16.74 1.12
N GLU A 83 -15.90 -17.80 0.31
CA GLU A 83 -16.04 -19.18 0.75
C GLU A 83 -14.88 -19.62 1.63
N ILE A 84 -13.64 -19.29 1.24
CA ILE A 84 -12.43 -19.62 2.01
C ILE A 84 -12.51 -19.00 3.41
N MET A 85 -12.85 -17.71 3.49
CA MET A 85 -12.95 -16.99 4.76
C MET A 85 -14.12 -17.51 5.62
N SER A 86 -15.26 -17.83 5.01
CA SER A 86 -16.42 -18.41 5.71
C SER A 86 -16.04 -19.77 6.32
N ALA A 87 -15.36 -20.64 5.57
CA ALA A 87 -14.92 -21.93 6.04
C ALA A 87 -13.92 -21.81 7.21
N ILE A 88 -12.88 -20.97 7.07
CA ILE A 88 -11.85 -20.78 8.11
C ILE A 88 -12.47 -20.22 9.39
N HIS A 89 -13.27 -19.14 9.29
CA HIS A 89 -13.89 -18.54 10.48
C HIS A 89 -14.92 -19.47 11.12
N GLY A 90 -15.67 -20.23 10.34
CA GLY A 90 -16.58 -21.24 10.87
C GLY A 90 -15.85 -22.33 11.68
N ILE A 91 -14.68 -22.79 11.20
CA ILE A 91 -13.85 -23.75 11.95
C ILE A 91 -13.26 -23.10 13.22
N MET A 92 -12.69 -21.90 13.10
CA MET A 92 -12.08 -21.21 14.23
C MET A 92 -13.11 -20.88 15.33
N PHE A 93 -14.25 -20.32 14.94
CA PHE A 93 -15.29 -19.92 15.89
C PHE A 93 -16.11 -21.13 16.40
N GLY A 94 -16.06 -22.25 15.72
CA GLY A 94 -16.66 -23.52 16.16
C GLY A 94 -15.86 -24.28 17.23
N VAL A 95 -14.67 -23.79 17.64
CA VAL A 95 -13.85 -24.46 18.65
C VAL A 95 -14.58 -24.54 19.98
N GLN A 96 -14.45 -25.68 20.67
CA GLN A 96 -15.12 -25.91 21.94
C GLN A 96 -14.11 -25.86 23.11
N GLY A 97 -14.57 -25.35 24.26
CA GLY A 97 -13.85 -25.37 25.53
C GLY A 97 -12.71 -24.36 25.69
N ARG A 98 -12.42 -23.57 24.68
CA ARG A 98 -11.43 -22.47 24.71
C ARG A 98 -11.75 -21.39 23.68
N GLU A 99 -11.07 -20.26 23.76
CA GLU A 99 -11.21 -19.19 22.78
C GLU A 99 -10.57 -19.58 21.44
N TRP A 100 -11.11 -19.01 20.34
CA TRP A 100 -10.60 -19.32 19.00
C TRP A 100 -9.09 -19.02 18.86
N HIS A 101 -8.62 -17.92 19.44
CA HIS A 101 -7.22 -17.49 19.37
C HIS A 101 -6.28 -18.29 20.31
N GLU A 102 -6.83 -19.10 21.20
CA GLU A 102 -6.07 -20.10 21.97
C GLU A 102 -5.86 -21.40 21.18
N ALA A 103 -6.71 -21.65 20.18
CA ALA A 103 -6.63 -22.83 19.31
C ALA A 103 -5.93 -22.56 17.98
N TYR A 104 -6.02 -21.32 17.50
CA TYR A 104 -5.53 -20.94 16.17
C TYR A 104 -4.80 -19.60 16.18
N ASN A 105 -3.74 -19.51 15.36
CA ASN A 105 -3.29 -18.23 14.80
C ASN A 105 -3.89 -18.10 13.41
N PHE A 106 -4.44 -16.93 13.09
CA PHE A 106 -4.93 -16.62 11.76
C PHE A 106 -4.20 -15.40 11.21
N SER A 107 -3.74 -15.50 9.96
CA SER A 107 -3.15 -14.37 9.22
C SER A 107 -3.66 -14.36 7.78
N ASN A 108 -4.00 -13.16 7.31
CA ASN A 108 -4.45 -12.94 5.93
C ASN A 108 -3.35 -12.17 5.18
N ASP A 109 -2.55 -12.84 4.36
CA ASP A 109 -1.51 -12.20 3.55
C ASP A 109 -2.10 -11.36 2.40
N ALA A 110 -3.27 -11.73 1.90
CA ALA A 110 -3.99 -10.98 0.90
C ALA A 110 -4.74 -9.78 1.52
N GLY A 111 -4.00 -8.79 2.06
CA GLY A 111 -4.56 -7.69 2.85
C GLY A 111 -5.68 -6.88 2.18
N HIS A 112 -5.67 -6.78 0.86
CA HIS A 112 -6.74 -6.15 0.07
C HIS A 112 -8.10 -6.89 0.17
N THR A 113 -8.16 -8.08 0.80
CA THR A 113 -9.40 -8.83 1.06
C THR A 113 -9.96 -8.60 2.46
N GLU A 114 -9.35 -7.72 3.25
CA GLU A 114 -9.70 -7.51 4.66
C GLU A 114 -11.13 -6.96 4.86
N ASN A 115 -11.65 -6.17 3.92
CA ASN A 115 -13.05 -5.76 3.93
C ASN A 115 -14.03 -6.95 3.87
N GLY A 116 -13.66 -8.04 3.22
CA GLY A 116 -14.41 -9.30 3.27
C GLY A 116 -14.38 -9.95 4.66
N VAL A 117 -13.24 -9.86 5.36
CA VAL A 117 -13.11 -10.32 6.75
C VAL A 117 -13.98 -9.48 7.69
N TYR A 118 -13.99 -8.15 7.54
CA TYR A 118 -14.86 -7.28 8.34
C TYR A 118 -16.34 -7.59 8.11
N ALA A 119 -16.75 -7.72 6.85
CA ALA A 119 -18.12 -8.08 6.49
C ALA A 119 -18.55 -9.42 7.10
N LEU A 120 -17.69 -10.43 6.98
CA LEU A 120 -17.92 -11.76 7.57
C LEU A 120 -18.02 -11.71 9.10
N ARG A 121 -17.14 -10.98 9.75
CA ARG A 121 -17.13 -10.84 11.22
C ARG A 121 -18.34 -10.08 11.75
N ALA A 122 -18.85 -9.10 10.99
CA ALA A 122 -20.11 -8.44 11.32
C ALA A 122 -21.31 -9.40 11.26
N LEU A 123 -21.29 -10.42 10.38
CA LEU A 123 -22.32 -11.49 10.37
C LEU A 123 -22.32 -12.28 11.69
N TYR A 124 -21.16 -12.52 12.28
CA TYR A 124 -21.02 -13.22 13.57
C TYR A 124 -21.19 -12.30 14.80
N GLY A 125 -21.31 -10.98 14.61
CA GLY A 125 -21.27 -10.03 15.72
C GLY A 125 -19.95 -10.03 16.49
N PHE A 126 -18.83 -10.35 15.82
CA PHE A 126 -17.50 -10.42 16.40
C PHE A 126 -17.09 -9.09 17.04
N ASP A 127 -16.65 -9.12 18.29
CA ASP A 127 -16.31 -7.91 19.07
C ASP A 127 -17.47 -6.89 19.14
N GLY A 128 -18.71 -7.36 19.10
CA GLY A 128 -19.90 -6.50 19.06
C GLY A 128 -20.12 -5.78 17.72
N MET A 129 -19.35 -6.11 16.69
CA MET A 129 -19.45 -5.49 15.36
C MET A 129 -20.83 -5.70 14.74
N THR A 130 -21.39 -4.63 14.21
CA THR A 130 -22.69 -4.57 13.55
C THR A 130 -22.56 -4.13 12.10
N PHE A 131 -23.64 -4.20 11.32
CA PHE A 131 -23.66 -3.65 9.96
C PHE A 131 -23.53 -2.11 9.95
N GLU A 132 -23.88 -1.44 11.05
CA GLU A 132 -23.70 0.00 11.16
C GLU A 132 -22.21 0.38 11.19
N ASP A 133 -21.36 -0.41 11.85
CA ASP A 133 -19.92 -0.19 11.91
C ASP A 133 -19.27 -0.29 10.51
N LEU A 134 -19.82 -1.15 9.65
CA LEU A 134 -19.34 -1.31 8.25
C LEU A 134 -19.52 -0.03 7.41
N LYS A 135 -20.50 0.82 7.75
CA LYS A 135 -20.71 2.10 7.04
C LYS A 135 -19.54 3.07 7.22
N GLY A 136 -18.76 2.89 8.28
CA GLY A 136 -17.56 3.67 8.58
C GLY A 136 -16.30 3.18 7.88
N PHE A 137 -16.35 2.10 7.10
CA PHE A 137 -15.17 1.51 6.45
C PHE A 137 -14.32 2.56 5.71
N ARG A 138 -13.00 2.55 5.94
CA ARG A 138 -12.00 3.50 5.40
C ARG A 138 -12.17 4.95 5.87
N SER A 139 -13.16 5.27 6.71
CA SER A 139 -13.26 6.63 7.26
C SER A 139 -12.20 6.86 8.34
N ILE A 140 -11.77 8.12 8.50
CA ILE A 140 -10.78 8.53 9.50
C ILE A 140 -11.22 8.23 10.96
N LYS A 141 -12.52 8.00 11.18
CA LYS A 141 -13.09 7.70 12.50
C LYS A 141 -13.23 6.20 12.78
N SER A 142 -12.95 5.34 11.81
CA SER A 142 -13.16 3.90 11.90
C SER A 142 -11.87 3.14 12.13
N LYS A 143 -11.95 2.02 12.89
CA LYS A 143 -10.87 1.04 12.99
C LYS A 143 -10.86 0.04 11.80
N LEU A 144 -11.87 0.12 10.92
CA LEU A 144 -11.98 -0.71 9.71
C LEU A 144 -11.23 -0.05 8.56
N THR A 145 -9.94 -0.27 8.52
CA THR A 145 -8.99 0.28 7.55
C THR A 145 -8.99 -0.47 6.23
N GLY A 146 -8.33 0.07 5.21
CA GLY A 146 -8.26 -0.54 3.88
C GLY A 146 -7.60 -1.93 3.85
N HIS A 147 -6.70 -2.16 4.78
CA HIS A 147 -5.99 -3.42 5.04
C HIS A 147 -6.06 -3.73 6.54
N GLY A 148 -5.69 -4.94 6.96
CA GLY A 148 -5.65 -5.29 8.37
C GLY A 148 -4.53 -4.57 9.11
N GLU A 149 -4.86 -3.73 10.08
CA GLU A 149 -3.90 -2.91 10.82
C GLU A 149 -4.04 -3.17 12.33
N SER A 150 -3.11 -3.93 12.90
CA SER A 150 -3.14 -4.36 14.31
C SER A 150 -3.07 -3.19 15.30
N HIS A 151 -2.44 -2.06 14.93
CA HIS A 151 -2.35 -0.89 15.81
C HIS A 151 -3.69 -0.14 15.98
N LEU A 152 -4.60 -0.25 15.02
CA LEU A 152 -5.93 0.36 15.05
C LEU A 152 -7.05 -0.64 15.40
N ASN A 153 -6.88 -1.91 15.02
CA ASN A 153 -7.86 -2.98 15.22
C ASN A 153 -7.21 -4.23 15.87
N PRO A 154 -6.59 -4.11 17.05
CA PRO A 154 -5.91 -5.22 17.71
C PRO A 154 -6.85 -6.35 18.13
N GLU A 155 -8.15 -6.08 18.28
CA GLU A 155 -9.16 -7.09 18.60
C GLU A 155 -9.41 -8.05 17.43
N GLY A 156 -9.20 -7.58 16.21
CA GLY A 156 -9.48 -8.34 14.99
C GLY A 156 -8.24 -8.78 14.22
N VAL A 157 -7.11 -8.09 14.36
CA VAL A 157 -5.92 -8.26 13.53
C VAL A 157 -4.72 -8.59 14.42
N LEU A 158 -4.25 -9.83 14.35
CA LEU A 158 -3.06 -10.26 15.09
C LEU A 158 -1.78 -9.69 14.49
N LEU A 159 -1.63 -9.80 13.18
CA LEU A 159 -0.50 -9.28 12.40
C LEU A 159 -1.03 -8.32 11.34
N SER A 160 -0.45 -7.13 11.26
CA SER A 160 -0.79 -6.18 10.18
C SER A 160 -0.43 -6.76 8.81
N ASN A 161 -1.26 -6.48 7.82
CA ASN A 161 -1.05 -6.89 6.44
C ASN A 161 -1.11 -5.69 5.49
N GLY A 162 -1.16 -5.92 4.19
CA GLY A 162 -1.18 -4.88 3.15
C GLY A 162 -0.06 -5.10 2.15
N PRO A 163 1.24 -4.97 2.54
CA PRO A 163 2.34 -5.40 1.68
C PRO A 163 2.24 -6.91 1.43
N LEU A 164 1.98 -7.28 0.17
CA LEU A 164 1.80 -8.67 -0.23
C LEU A 164 3.03 -9.51 0.08
N GLY A 165 2.84 -10.75 0.49
CA GLY A 165 3.92 -11.71 0.80
C GLY A 165 4.55 -11.55 2.17
N SER A 166 4.25 -10.49 2.93
CA SER A 166 4.91 -10.20 4.21
C SER A 166 4.29 -10.90 5.43
N SER A 167 3.00 -11.25 5.37
CA SER A 167 2.32 -11.90 6.50
C SER A 167 2.66 -13.39 6.62
N LEU A 168 2.98 -14.07 5.52
CA LEU A 168 3.33 -15.48 5.55
C LEU A 168 4.60 -15.76 6.37
N PRO A 169 5.74 -15.08 6.19
CA PRO A 169 6.92 -15.28 7.03
C PRO A 169 6.69 -14.86 8.50
N GLN A 170 5.86 -13.85 8.77
CA GLN A 170 5.47 -13.49 10.13
C GLN A 170 4.68 -14.62 10.79
N ALA A 171 3.74 -15.24 10.07
CA ALA A 171 2.97 -16.40 10.55
C ALA A 171 3.86 -17.66 10.75
N GLN A 172 4.89 -17.85 9.93
CA GLN A 172 5.93 -18.85 10.18
C GLN A 172 6.55 -18.63 11.57
N GLY A 173 6.89 -17.37 11.91
CA GLY A 173 7.40 -17.01 13.23
C GLY A 173 6.43 -17.35 14.38
N LEU A 174 5.12 -17.14 14.18
CA LEU A 174 4.11 -17.54 15.17
C LEU A 174 4.11 -19.06 15.42
N ALA A 175 4.13 -19.87 14.35
CA ALA A 175 4.15 -21.33 14.48
C ALA A 175 5.43 -21.84 15.14
N MET A 176 6.57 -21.19 14.91
CA MET A 176 7.83 -21.50 15.58
C MET A 176 7.79 -21.11 17.05
N ALA A 177 7.28 -19.94 17.39
CA ALA A 177 7.14 -19.47 18.76
C ALA A 177 6.18 -20.37 19.58
N ASP A 178 5.08 -20.78 18.99
CA ASP A 178 4.14 -21.73 19.57
C ASP A 178 4.81 -23.07 19.88
N LYS A 179 5.67 -23.57 19.00
CA LYS A 179 6.46 -24.79 19.25
C LYS A 179 7.38 -24.64 20.46
N VAL A 180 8.08 -23.50 20.55
CA VAL A 180 8.98 -23.21 21.70
C VAL A 180 8.18 -23.05 23.00
N ALA A 181 7.01 -22.42 22.91
CA ALA A 181 6.11 -22.23 24.07
C ALA A 181 5.35 -23.49 24.48
N ASN A 182 5.53 -24.62 23.76
CA ASN A 182 4.77 -25.85 23.94
C ASN A 182 3.25 -25.66 23.87
N SER A 183 2.81 -24.75 23.00
CA SER A 183 1.40 -24.53 22.65
C SER A 183 0.93 -25.59 21.64
N ASP A 184 -0.38 -25.84 21.57
CA ASP A 184 -0.99 -26.76 20.58
C ASP A 184 -1.72 -26.02 19.44
N ARG A 185 -1.52 -24.71 19.33
CA ARG A 185 -2.17 -23.88 18.29
C ARG A 185 -1.78 -24.33 16.89
N VAL A 186 -2.75 -24.22 15.98
CA VAL A 186 -2.54 -24.37 14.54
C VAL A 186 -2.44 -23.00 13.91
N THR A 187 -1.45 -22.77 13.08
CA THR A 187 -1.34 -21.53 12.29
C THR A 187 -1.99 -21.71 10.92
N ILE A 188 -2.95 -20.86 10.60
CA ILE A 188 -3.68 -20.82 9.32
C ILE A 188 -3.37 -19.50 8.62
N VAL A 189 -2.89 -19.58 7.38
CA VAL A 189 -2.59 -18.40 6.55
C VAL A 189 -3.35 -18.47 5.25
N THR A 190 -4.00 -17.36 4.88
CA THR A 190 -4.54 -17.19 3.53
C THR A 190 -3.61 -16.32 2.70
N ILE A 191 -3.37 -16.70 1.43
CA ILE A 191 -2.54 -15.95 0.49
C ILE A 191 -3.17 -16.00 -0.91
N SER A 192 -2.95 -14.95 -1.71
CA SER A 192 -3.35 -14.95 -3.13
C SER A 192 -2.21 -15.46 -4.02
N ASP A 193 -2.55 -15.81 -5.26
CA ASP A 193 -1.59 -16.13 -6.31
C ASP A 193 -0.63 -14.94 -6.59
N GLY A 194 -1.15 -13.71 -6.62
CA GLY A 194 -0.34 -12.50 -6.74
C GLY A 194 0.63 -12.34 -5.57
N ALA A 195 0.18 -12.44 -4.32
CA ALA A 195 1.05 -12.36 -3.14
C ALA A 195 2.10 -13.49 -3.11
N SER A 196 1.79 -14.64 -3.71
CA SER A 196 2.74 -15.77 -3.85
C SER A 196 3.90 -15.48 -4.82
N MET A 197 3.88 -14.38 -5.56
CA MET A 197 4.99 -13.95 -6.44
C MET A 197 6.12 -13.29 -5.67
N GLU A 198 5.83 -12.73 -4.51
CA GLU A 198 6.76 -11.99 -3.66
C GLU A 198 7.93 -12.83 -3.15
N GLY A 199 9.10 -12.19 -3.01
CA GLY A 199 10.33 -12.82 -2.54
C GLY A 199 10.20 -13.43 -1.15
N GLU A 200 9.70 -12.65 -0.17
CA GLU A 200 9.49 -13.10 1.20
C GLU A 200 8.54 -14.31 1.29
N ALA A 201 7.48 -14.34 0.47
CA ALA A 201 6.59 -15.50 0.39
C ALA A 201 7.32 -16.74 -0.14
N LYS A 202 8.19 -16.57 -1.17
CA LYS A 202 8.98 -17.68 -1.74
C LYS A 202 10.00 -18.22 -0.75
N GLU A 203 10.64 -17.36 0.02
CA GLU A 203 11.53 -17.78 1.12
C GLU A 203 10.77 -18.60 2.16
N ALA A 204 9.58 -18.14 2.58
CA ALA A 204 8.72 -18.85 3.53
C ALA A 204 8.22 -20.19 2.96
N PHE A 205 7.89 -20.28 1.66
CA PHE A 205 7.49 -21.54 1.04
C PHE A 205 8.57 -22.63 1.14
N ALA A 206 9.84 -22.26 1.14
CA ALA A 206 10.94 -23.22 1.33
C ALA A 206 11.24 -23.47 2.82
N ALA A 207 11.23 -22.41 3.64
CA ALA A 207 11.63 -22.47 5.04
C ALA A 207 10.61 -23.24 5.92
N ILE A 208 9.30 -23.04 5.71
CA ILE A 208 8.24 -23.67 6.51
C ILE A 208 8.37 -25.18 6.52
N PRO A 209 8.35 -25.92 5.38
CA PRO A 209 8.47 -27.37 5.41
C PRO A 209 9.87 -27.83 5.90
N GLY A 210 10.93 -27.11 5.53
CA GLY A 210 12.28 -27.41 5.98
C GLY A 210 12.45 -27.35 7.51
N LEU A 211 11.78 -26.40 8.17
CA LEU A 211 11.78 -26.27 9.64
C LEU A 211 10.80 -27.23 10.31
N ALA A 212 9.67 -27.50 9.67
CA ALA A 212 8.68 -28.47 10.15
C ALA A 212 9.27 -29.87 10.27
N VAL A 213 9.97 -30.36 9.25
CA VAL A 213 10.69 -31.67 9.28
C VAL A 213 11.69 -31.74 10.43
N LYS A 214 12.31 -30.63 10.83
CA LYS A 214 13.22 -30.53 11.96
C LYS A 214 12.50 -30.45 13.32
N GLY A 215 11.17 -30.55 13.37
CA GLY A 215 10.37 -30.42 14.58
C GLY A 215 10.40 -29.01 15.20
N ARG A 216 10.68 -27.95 14.40
CA ARG A 216 10.81 -26.57 14.88
C ARG A 216 9.52 -25.77 14.76
N MET A 217 8.43 -26.36 14.28
CA MET A 217 7.17 -25.67 14.04
C MET A 217 5.98 -26.44 14.61
N ASN A 218 4.95 -25.70 14.98
CA ASN A 218 3.61 -26.22 15.23
C ASN A 218 2.87 -26.49 13.89
N PRO A 219 1.72 -27.19 13.92
CA PRO A 219 0.92 -27.46 12.74
C PRO A 219 0.65 -26.21 11.92
N PHE A 220 0.88 -26.29 10.60
CA PHE A 220 0.76 -25.14 9.69
C PHE A 220 -0.10 -25.47 8.48
N VAL A 221 -1.09 -24.61 8.19
CA VAL A 221 -1.96 -24.72 7.04
C VAL A 221 -1.88 -23.44 6.23
N LEU A 222 -1.52 -23.56 4.96
CA LEU A 222 -1.52 -22.49 3.97
C LEU A 222 -2.70 -22.68 3.03
N VAL A 223 -3.54 -21.65 2.84
CA VAL A 223 -4.64 -21.67 1.88
C VAL A 223 -4.37 -20.66 0.78
N ILE A 224 -4.17 -21.13 -0.45
CA ILE A 224 -3.91 -20.29 -1.61
C ILE A 224 -5.21 -20.11 -2.39
N SER A 225 -5.63 -18.86 -2.62
CA SER A 225 -6.66 -18.52 -3.61
C SER A 225 -5.97 -18.22 -4.94
N ASP A 226 -6.14 -19.12 -5.89
CA ASP A 226 -5.53 -19.03 -7.23
C ASP A 226 -6.61 -18.69 -8.27
N ASN A 227 -6.54 -17.47 -8.80
CA ASN A 227 -7.49 -16.93 -9.77
C ASN A 227 -6.82 -16.35 -11.04
N ASP A 228 -5.49 -16.51 -11.17
CA ASP A 228 -4.68 -16.02 -12.30
C ASP A 228 -4.86 -14.51 -12.56
N THR A 229 -5.09 -13.71 -11.51
CA THR A 229 -5.42 -12.29 -11.68
C THR A 229 -4.65 -11.41 -10.70
N LYS A 230 -4.01 -10.38 -11.22
CA LYS A 230 -3.36 -9.29 -10.47
C LYS A 230 -4.11 -7.96 -10.67
N LEU A 231 -3.61 -6.84 -10.15
CA LEU A 231 -4.28 -5.55 -10.26
C LEU A 231 -4.45 -5.13 -11.73
N SER A 232 -3.41 -5.23 -12.53
CA SER A 232 -3.39 -4.74 -13.91
C SER A 232 -3.95 -5.73 -14.94
N GLY A 233 -4.18 -7.02 -14.58
CA GLY A 233 -4.65 -8.01 -15.54
C GLY A 233 -4.46 -9.47 -15.14
N ARG A 234 -4.18 -10.35 -16.12
CA ARG A 234 -3.97 -11.78 -15.91
C ARG A 234 -2.48 -12.08 -15.65
N ILE A 235 -2.18 -12.80 -14.56
CA ILE A 235 -0.81 -13.14 -14.17
C ILE A 235 -0.11 -13.94 -15.28
N GLY A 236 -0.75 -15.03 -15.72
CA GLY A 236 -0.15 -15.94 -16.70
C GLY A 236 0.03 -15.33 -18.09
N LYS A 237 -0.80 -14.31 -18.45
CA LYS A 237 -0.71 -13.60 -19.73
C LYS A 237 0.29 -12.46 -19.71
N ASP A 238 0.25 -11.65 -18.65
CA ASP A 238 0.95 -10.35 -18.61
C ASP A 238 2.35 -10.46 -18.00
N ALA A 239 2.59 -11.48 -17.15
CA ALA A 239 3.89 -11.75 -16.54
C ALA A 239 4.34 -13.19 -16.87
N PHE A 240 4.04 -14.15 -15.98
CA PHE A 240 4.38 -15.56 -16.17
C PHE A 240 3.45 -16.47 -15.36
N SER A 241 3.24 -17.72 -15.80
CA SER A 241 2.36 -18.67 -15.13
C SER A 241 2.89 -19.03 -13.74
N MET A 242 1.99 -18.97 -12.73
CA MET A 242 2.27 -19.44 -11.37
C MET A 242 2.09 -20.95 -11.18
N GLY A 243 1.53 -21.66 -12.17
CA GLY A 243 1.35 -23.12 -12.10
C GLY A 243 2.60 -23.87 -11.67
N PRO A 244 3.75 -23.70 -12.34
CA PRO A 244 5.01 -24.37 -11.93
C PRO A 244 5.46 -24.03 -10.50
N SER A 245 5.22 -22.81 -10.02
CA SER A 245 5.54 -22.41 -8.65
C SER A 245 4.62 -23.10 -7.63
N PHE A 246 3.36 -23.38 -7.98
CA PHE A 246 2.42 -24.09 -7.12
C PHE A 246 2.70 -25.59 -7.09
N ASP A 247 2.95 -26.19 -8.25
CA ASP A 247 3.31 -27.61 -8.37
C ASP A 247 4.64 -27.91 -7.66
N GLY A 248 5.61 -27.01 -7.76
CA GLY A 248 6.91 -27.11 -7.11
C GLY A 248 6.86 -27.14 -5.57
N LYS A 249 5.77 -26.69 -4.94
CA LYS A 249 5.61 -26.75 -3.48
C LYS A 249 5.67 -28.18 -2.94
N HIS A 250 5.20 -29.15 -3.70
CA HIS A 250 5.34 -30.56 -3.32
C HIS A 250 6.81 -30.97 -3.14
N ALA A 251 7.67 -30.54 -4.07
CA ALA A 251 9.13 -30.82 -4.01
C ALA A 251 9.79 -30.12 -2.81
N LEU A 252 9.24 -29.01 -2.33
CA LEU A 252 9.70 -28.32 -1.12
C LEU A 252 9.28 -29.03 0.19
N GLY A 253 8.39 -30.03 0.12
CA GLY A 253 7.93 -30.78 1.29
C GLY A 253 6.52 -30.46 1.77
N TRP A 254 5.75 -29.63 1.06
CA TRP A 254 4.35 -29.38 1.36
C TRP A 254 3.47 -30.56 0.99
N LYS A 255 2.48 -30.89 1.83
CA LYS A 255 1.36 -31.73 1.45
C LYS A 255 0.33 -30.88 0.71
N ILE A 256 0.11 -31.13 -0.58
CA ILE A 256 -0.80 -30.35 -1.40
C ILE A 256 -2.19 -30.97 -1.42
N MET A 257 -3.22 -30.16 -1.17
CA MET A 257 -4.63 -30.47 -1.37
C MET A 257 -5.21 -29.54 -2.42
N ALA A 258 -5.58 -30.05 -3.59
CA ALA A 258 -6.16 -29.26 -4.65
C ALA A 258 -7.70 -29.20 -4.54
N VAL A 259 -8.25 -28.00 -4.53
CA VAL A 259 -9.69 -27.72 -4.61
C VAL A 259 -9.98 -27.06 -5.94
N LYS A 260 -10.71 -27.76 -6.82
CA LYS A 260 -10.97 -27.29 -8.19
C LYS A 260 -12.11 -26.27 -8.26
N ASP A 261 -13.06 -26.35 -7.34
CA ASP A 261 -14.20 -25.43 -7.22
C ASP A 261 -14.16 -24.72 -5.86
N GLY A 262 -13.53 -23.56 -5.86
CA GLY A 262 -13.38 -22.71 -4.67
C GLY A 262 -14.64 -21.93 -4.30
N HIS A 263 -15.70 -22.03 -5.10
CA HIS A 263 -17.00 -21.40 -4.82
C HIS A 263 -18.05 -22.40 -4.32
N ASN A 264 -17.69 -23.67 -4.14
CA ASN A 264 -18.47 -24.65 -3.39
C ASN A 264 -18.02 -24.63 -1.91
N LEU A 265 -18.80 -23.97 -1.06
CA LEU A 265 -18.45 -23.78 0.36
C LEU A 265 -18.26 -25.11 1.10
N GLU A 266 -19.08 -26.12 0.83
CA GLU A 266 -18.96 -27.43 1.48
C GLU A 266 -17.62 -28.10 1.14
N VAL A 267 -17.23 -28.10 -0.13
CA VAL A 267 -15.96 -28.67 -0.59
C VAL A 267 -14.76 -27.91 0.02
N VAL A 268 -14.83 -26.59 0.05
CA VAL A 268 -13.78 -25.73 0.66
C VAL A 268 -13.68 -25.98 2.15
N TYR A 269 -14.81 -26.05 2.87
CA TYR A 269 -14.85 -26.32 4.30
C TYR A 269 -14.22 -27.68 4.63
N GLN A 270 -14.66 -28.75 3.96
CA GLN A 270 -14.12 -30.10 4.18
C GLN A 270 -12.63 -30.20 3.87
N ALA A 271 -12.15 -29.50 2.83
CA ALA A 271 -10.73 -29.48 2.49
C ALA A 271 -9.89 -28.80 3.58
N ILE A 272 -10.35 -27.65 4.10
CA ILE A 272 -9.64 -26.90 5.16
C ILE A 272 -9.71 -27.68 6.49
N GLU A 273 -10.86 -28.24 6.85
CA GLU A 273 -11.03 -29.09 8.03
C GLU A 273 -10.05 -30.27 8.00
N LYS A 274 -9.99 -30.96 6.85
CA LYS A 274 -9.05 -32.05 6.64
C LYS A 274 -7.59 -31.59 6.68
N ALA A 275 -7.27 -30.46 6.11
CA ALA A 275 -5.91 -29.90 6.14
C ALA A 275 -5.43 -29.63 7.57
N ILE A 276 -6.31 -29.09 8.41
CA ILE A 276 -6.03 -28.88 9.83
C ILE A 276 -5.83 -30.20 10.56
N ALA A 277 -6.67 -31.20 10.32
CA ALA A 277 -6.54 -32.53 10.90
C ALA A 277 -5.22 -33.20 10.46
N ASP A 278 -4.88 -33.13 9.18
CA ASP A 278 -3.64 -33.69 8.63
C ASP A 278 -2.39 -33.02 9.21
N ALA A 279 -2.39 -31.67 9.32
CA ALA A 279 -1.28 -30.92 9.90
C ALA A 279 -1.09 -31.23 11.42
N LYS A 280 -2.19 -31.43 12.16
CA LYS A 280 -2.13 -31.86 13.56
C LYS A 280 -1.60 -33.28 13.72
N ALA A 281 -1.99 -34.19 12.82
CA ALA A 281 -1.56 -35.60 12.86
C ALA A 281 -0.06 -35.72 12.52
N ASP A 282 0.48 -34.89 11.63
CA ASP A 282 1.90 -34.88 11.27
C ASP A 282 2.41 -33.44 11.12
N PRO A 283 2.80 -32.78 12.21
CA PRO A 283 3.31 -31.42 12.17
C PRO A 283 4.59 -31.23 11.31
N ALA A 284 5.29 -32.32 10.99
CA ALA A 284 6.46 -32.28 10.11
C ALA A 284 6.08 -32.06 8.62
N LYS A 285 4.79 -32.19 8.28
CA LYS A 285 4.27 -32.02 6.94
C LYS A 285 3.21 -30.90 6.89
N PRO A 286 3.62 -29.65 6.76
CA PRO A 286 2.68 -28.55 6.59
C PRO A 286 1.81 -28.77 5.36
N VAL A 287 0.53 -28.34 5.45
CA VAL A 287 -0.47 -28.59 4.42
C VAL A 287 -0.75 -27.33 3.65
N CYS A 288 -0.73 -27.41 2.31
CA CYS A 288 -1.13 -26.34 1.41
C CYS A 288 -2.44 -26.72 0.72
N VAL A 289 -3.51 -25.99 1.00
CA VAL A 289 -4.80 -26.09 0.28
C VAL A 289 -4.75 -25.13 -0.90
N HIS A 290 -4.63 -25.66 -2.11
CA HIS A 290 -4.59 -24.89 -3.33
C HIS A 290 -6.00 -24.82 -3.94
N VAL A 291 -6.64 -23.68 -3.81
CA VAL A 291 -8.04 -23.45 -4.17
C VAL A 291 -8.13 -22.64 -5.46
N LYS A 292 -8.75 -23.21 -6.50
CA LYS A 292 -9.08 -22.47 -7.72
C LYS A 292 -10.32 -21.62 -7.48
N THR A 293 -10.16 -20.30 -7.65
CA THR A 293 -11.22 -19.32 -7.45
C THR A 293 -11.40 -18.43 -8.68
N ILE A 294 -12.46 -17.65 -8.70
CA ILE A 294 -12.72 -16.63 -9.72
C ILE A 294 -12.71 -15.27 -9.02
N LYS A 295 -11.79 -14.39 -9.41
CA LYS A 295 -11.74 -13.03 -8.87
C LYS A 295 -12.98 -12.25 -9.30
N GLY A 296 -13.64 -11.57 -8.36
CA GLY A 296 -14.88 -10.84 -8.62
C GLY A 296 -16.12 -11.73 -8.75
N PHE A 297 -16.08 -12.95 -8.19
CA PHE A 297 -17.19 -13.91 -8.22
C PHE A 297 -18.49 -13.31 -7.65
N GLY A 298 -19.62 -13.65 -8.28
CA GLY A 298 -20.96 -13.19 -7.89
C GLY A 298 -21.49 -12.03 -8.76
N VAL A 299 -20.64 -11.38 -9.57
CA VAL A 299 -21.05 -10.32 -10.50
C VAL A 299 -20.39 -10.55 -11.86
N LYS A 300 -21.17 -10.77 -12.90
CA LYS A 300 -20.70 -11.17 -14.24
C LYS A 300 -19.66 -10.20 -14.82
N SER A 301 -19.94 -8.91 -14.75
CA SER A 301 -19.04 -7.89 -15.32
C SER A 301 -17.65 -7.89 -14.67
N THR A 302 -17.55 -8.23 -13.39
CA THR A 302 -16.25 -8.33 -12.68
C THR A 302 -15.56 -9.67 -12.95
N MET A 303 -16.30 -10.77 -13.01
CA MET A 303 -15.75 -12.10 -13.35
C MET A 303 -15.13 -12.13 -14.75
N GLU A 304 -15.73 -11.44 -15.71
CA GLU A 304 -15.29 -11.37 -17.11
C GLU A 304 -14.20 -10.33 -17.35
N SER A 305 -13.98 -9.39 -16.43
CA SER A 305 -12.95 -8.36 -16.59
C SER A 305 -11.53 -8.91 -16.44
N ALA A 306 -10.56 -8.30 -17.12
CA ALA A 306 -9.15 -8.74 -17.07
C ALA A 306 -8.57 -8.69 -15.66
N SER A 307 -8.93 -7.68 -14.86
CA SER A 307 -8.48 -7.50 -13.47
C SER A 307 -9.38 -8.21 -12.43
N GLY A 308 -10.45 -8.88 -12.86
CA GLY A 308 -11.43 -9.49 -11.96
C GLY A 308 -12.14 -8.47 -11.04
N GLY A 309 -12.27 -7.21 -11.49
CA GLY A 309 -12.77 -6.15 -10.62
C GLY A 309 -11.89 -5.93 -9.39
N HIS A 310 -10.55 -5.89 -9.53
CA HIS A 310 -9.64 -5.69 -8.40
C HIS A 310 -10.04 -4.48 -7.56
N GLY A 311 -10.17 -3.30 -8.19
CA GLY A 311 -10.85 -2.16 -7.60
C GLY A 311 -12.37 -2.33 -7.65
N PHE A 312 -13.09 -1.69 -6.73
CA PHE A 312 -14.55 -1.70 -6.72
C PHE A 312 -15.10 -1.01 -7.98
N PRO A 313 -15.98 -1.69 -8.76
CA PRO A 313 -16.35 -1.22 -10.11
C PRO A 313 -17.34 -0.05 -10.12
N LEU A 314 -18.04 0.22 -9.02
CA LEU A 314 -18.99 1.32 -8.93
C LEU A 314 -18.31 2.60 -8.46
N ALA A 315 -18.39 3.66 -9.25
CA ALA A 315 -17.85 4.97 -8.91
C ALA A 315 -18.73 5.74 -7.90
N ASN A 316 -19.95 5.28 -7.66
CA ASN A 316 -20.95 5.91 -6.78
C ASN A 316 -22.11 4.95 -6.48
N GLY A 317 -23.18 5.45 -5.82
CA GLY A 317 -24.34 4.66 -5.43
C GLY A 317 -25.36 4.38 -6.53
N GLU A 318 -25.19 4.87 -7.76
CA GLU A 318 -26.21 4.79 -8.84
C GLU A 318 -26.70 3.37 -9.11
N LYS A 319 -25.79 2.43 -9.28
CA LYS A 319 -26.06 1.03 -9.67
C LYS A 319 -25.96 0.02 -8.54
N ILE A 320 -25.92 0.47 -7.29
CA ILE A 320 -25.71 -0.44 -6.15
C ILE A 320 -26.85 -1.42 -5.95
N VAL A 321 -28.10 -1.04 -6.26
CA VAL A 321 -29.27 -1.92 -6.11
C VAL A 321 -29.17 -3.09 -7.07
N GLU A 322 -28.85 -2.83 -8.34
CA GLU A 322 -28.68 -3.86 -9.38
C GLU A 322 -27.48 -4.76 -9.05
N PHE A 323 -26.38 -4.17 -8.57
CA PHE A 323 -25.17 -4.88 -8.21
C PHE A 323 -25.40 -5.89 -7.07
N VAL A 324 -26.07 -5.47 -5.99
CA VAL A 324 -26.41 -6.36 -4.86
C VAL A 324 -27.45 -7.40 -5.29
N ASN A 325 -28.40 -7.02 -6.15
CA ASN A 325 -29.41 -7.93 -6.67
C ASN A 325 -28.80 -9.06 -7.53
N GLU A 326 -27.76 -8.76 -8.30
CA GLU A 326 -27.02 -9.74 -9.09
C GLU A 326 -26.30 -10.77 -8.20
N ILE A 327 -25.66 -10.32 -7.08
CA ILE A 327 -25.01 -11.21 -6.11
C ILE A 327 -25.97 -12.28 -5.57
N TYR A 328 -27.24 -11.93 -5.40
CA TYR A 328 -28.30 -12.81 -4.89
C TYR A 328 -29.17 -13.46 -5.98
N GLY A 329 -28.80 -13.32 -7.26
CA GLY A 329 -29.59 -13.87 -8.36
C GLY A 329 -31.04 -13.37 -8.38
N GLY A 330 -31.29 -12.13 -7.95
CA GLY A 330 -32.58 -11.49 -7.91
C GLY A 330 -33.38 -11.65 -6.61
N GLN A 331 -32.86 -12.37 -5.61
CA GLN A 331 -33.56 -12.65 -4.34
C GLN A 331 -32.85 -11.96 -3.15
N THR A 332 -32.56 -10.68 -3.29
CA THR A 332 -31.86 -9.90 -2.26
C THR A 332 -32.69 -9.79 -0.97
N PRO A 333 -32.13 -10.13 0.20
CA PRO A 333 -32.78 -9.88 1.49
C PRO A 333 -33.18 -8.42 1.66
N GLU A 334 -34.36 -8.18 2.29
CA GLU A 334 -34.93 -6.85 2.42
C GLU A 334 -34.00 -5.84 3.10
N GLU A 335 -33.23 -6.26 4.10
CA GLU A 335 -32.26 -5.41 4.80
C GLU A 335 -31.17 -4.89 3.84
N PHE A 336 -30.62 -5.75 2.98
CA PHE A 336 -29.61 -5.35 2.00
C PHE A 336 -30.21 -4.52 0.87
N ALA A 337 -31.40 -4.90 0.41
CA ALA A 337 -32.14 -4.14 -0.59
C ALA A 337 -32.48 -2.73 -0.08
N GLY A 338 -32.92 -2.62 1.19
CA GLY A 338 -33.21 -1.35 1.85
C GLY A 338 -31.96 -0.48 1.97
N TRP A 339 -30.82 -1.07 2.40
CA TRP A 339 -29.54 -0.35 2.48
C TRP A 339 -29.06 0.12 1.10
N ALA A 340 -29.13 -0.72 0.08
CA ALA A 340 -28.77 -0.35 -1.29
C ALA A 340 -29.64 0.80 -1.84
N LYS A 341 -30.97 0.77 -1.58
CA LYS A 341 -31.88 1.87 -1.95
C LYS A 341 -31.55 3.18 -1.25
N MET A 342 -31.20 3.11 0.03
CA MET A 342 -30.75 4.28 0.80
C MET A 342 -29.48 4.90 0.19
N LEU A 343 -28.48 4.07 -0.17
CA LEU A 343 -27.24 4.53 -0.80
C LEU A 343 -27.47 5.19 -2.16
N ARG A 344 -28.41 4.63 -2.95
CA ARG A 344 -28.82 5.23 -4.23
C ARG A 344 -29.47 6.60 -3.99
N ALA A 345 -30.41 6.70 -3.06
CA ALA A 345 -31.09 7.95 -2.75
C ALA A 345 -30.11 9.04 -2.24
N ASP A 346 -29.16 8.67 -1.39
CA ASP A 346 -28.09 9.58 -0.94
C ASP A 346 -27.25 10.11 -2.12
N TRP A 347 -26.89 9.23 -3.03
CA TRP A 347 -26.18 9.63 -4.26
C TRP A 347 -27.02 10.56 -5.13
N GLU A 348 -28.30 10.23 -5.41
CA GLU A 348 -29.21 11.05 -6.21
C GLU A 348 -29.35 12.48 -5.63
N GLN A 349 -29.49 12.58 -4.30
CA GLN A 349 -29.56 13.86 -3.60
C GLN A 349 -28.26 14.69 -3.76
N LYS A 350 -27.09 14.05 -3.57
CA LYS A 350 -25.79 14.70 -3.71
C LYS A 350 -25.52 15.13 -5.16
N ASP A 351 -25.87 14.30 -6.13
CA ASP A 351 -25.70 14.62 -7.56
C ASP A 351 -26.60 15.77 -8.00
N ALA A 352 -27.87 15.76 -7.55
CA ALA A 352 -28.80 16.87 -7.79
C ALA A 352 -28.30 18.19 -7.19
N ALA A 353 -27.80 18.16 -5.94
CA ALA A 353 -27.23 19.33 -5.29
C ALA A 353 -25.97 19.85 -6.04
N LYS A 354 -25.11 18.96 -6.50
CA LYS A 354 -23.93 19.30 -7.31
C LYS A 354 -24.31 19.95 -8.63
N LYS A 355 -25.30 19.40 -9.33
CA LYS A 355 -25.84 19.95 -10.60
C LYS A 355 -26.48 21.31 -10.37
N ALA A 356 -27.28 21.49 -9.32
CA ALA A 356 -27.89 22.76 -8.96
C ALA A 356 -26.83 23.85 -8.64
N LYS A 357 -25.78 23.47 -7.88
CA LYS A 357 -24.66 24.38 -7.59
C LYS A 357 -23.88 24.77 -8.85
N ALA A 358 -23.65 23.83 -9.76
CA ALA A 358 -23.01 24.10 -11.05
C ALA A 358 -23.87 25.01 -11.93
N ALA A 359 -25.18 24.80 -11.98
CA ALA A 359 -26.13 25.65 -12.70
C ALA A 359 -26.21 27.08 -12.10
N ALA A 360 -26.20 27.21 -10.77
CA ALA A 360 -26.23 28.50 -10.08
C ALA A 360 -24.91 29.30 -10.25
N ALA A 361 -23.78 28.62 -10.45
CA ALA A 361 -22.48 29.25 -10.67
C ALA A 361 -22.36 29.92 -12.04
N GLY A 362 -23.32 29.72 -12.98
CA GLY A 362 -23.38 30.34 -14.29
C GLY A 362 -22.24 30.00 -15.22
N ALA A 363 -22.39 30.26 -16.53
CA ALA A 363 -21.40 29.97 -17.57
C ALA A 363 -20.13 30.87 -17.54
N ALA A 364 -19.85 31.56 -16.44
CA ALA A 364 -18.72 32.45 -16.23
C ALA A 364 -17.83 32.04 -15.06
N ALA A 365 -17.52 30.75 -14.94
CA ALA A 365 -16.34 30.40 -14.15
C ALA A 365 -15.12 30.80 -14.97
N PRO A 366 -14.15 31.59 -14.40
CA PRO A 366 -12.88 31.82 -15.06
C PRO A 366 -12.26 30.47 -15.43
N ASP A 367 -11.58 30.41 -16.57
CA ASP A 367 -10.86 29.20 -17.00
C ASP A 367 -10.07 28.66 -15.84
N LYS A 368 -10.50 27.49 -15.31
CA LYS A 368 -9.76 26.85 -14.24
C LYS A 368 -8.38 26.51 -14.78
N PRO A 369 -7.32 26.80 -14.04
CA PRO A 369 -5.98 26.47 -14.50
C PRO A 369 -5.94 24.98 -14.85
N LYS A 370 -5.32 24.64 -15.97
CA LYS A 370 -5.14 23.26 -16.40
C LYS A 370 -4.40 22.49 -15.30
N THR A 371 -4.96 21.37 -14.88
CA THR A 371 -4.36 20.49 -13.86
C THR A 371 -4.08 19.11 -14.44
N ASP A 372 -3.06 18.45 -13.92
CA ASP A 372 -2.74 17.05 -14.24
C ASP A 372 -2.07 16.38 -13.04
N LYS A 373 -1.89 15.08 -13.11
CA LYS A 373 -1.11 14.32 -12.14
C LYS A 373 0.38 14.55 -12.33
N VAL A 374 1.13 14.67 -11.23
CA VAL A 374 2.58 14.91 -11.28
C VAL A 374 3.30 13.76 -12.00
N GLN A 375 2.90 12.50 -11.75
CA GLN A 375 3.48 11.34 -12.43
C GLN A 375 3.28 11.33 -13.95
N ALA A 376 2.27 12.01 -14.48
CA ALA A 376 2.08 12.12 -15.93
C ALA A 376 3.22 12.89 -16.59
N GLY A 377 3.82 13.87 -15.91
CA GLY A 377 5.01 14.58 -16.36
C GLY A 377 6.21 13.64 -16.53
N LEU A 378 6.45 12.76 -15.55
CA LEU A 378 7.53 11.78 -15.63
C LEU A 378 7.39 10.87 -16.87
N ALA A 379 6.19 10.38 -17.13
CA ALA A 379 5.92 9.51 -18.28
C ALA A 379 6.09 10.25 -19.61
N ARG A 380 5.67 11.52 -19.72
CA ARG A 380 5.89 12.34 -20.92
C ARG A 380 7.38 12.53 -21.21
N ALA A 381 8.19 12.78 -20.19
CA ALA A 381 9.63 12.91 -20.33
C ALA A 381 10.29 11.61 -20.85
N ALA A 382 9.86 10.46 -20.33
CA ALA A 382 10.35 9.15 -20.79
C ALA A 382 10.00 8.91 -22.27
N VAL A 383 8.76 9.22 -22.67
CA VAL A 383 8.31 9.13 -24.08
C VAL A 383 9.18 10.04 -24.98
N ARG A 384 9.36 11.28 -24.61
CA ARG A 384 10.18 12.25 -25.35
C ARG A 384 11.63 11.77 -25.51
N ALA A 385 12.26 11.31 -24.45
CA ALA A 385 13.64 10.81 -24.48
C ALA A 385 13.80 9.59 -25.39
N ALA A 386 12.84 8.67 -25.38
CA ALA A 386 12.83 7.52 -26.25
C ALA A 386 12.60 7.87 -27.73
N GLN A 387 11.78 8.89 -28.02
CA GLN A 387 11.59 9.44 -29.36
C GLN A 387 12.88 10.09 -29.91
N GLU A 388 13.73 10.63 -29.04
CA GLU A 388 15.06 11.17 -29.39
C GLU A 388 16.12 10.07 -29.56
N GLY A 389 15.75 8.78 -29.48
CA GLY A 389 16.63 7.65 -29.71
C GLY A 389 17.36 7.14 -28.47
N LEU A 390 17.08 7.65 -27.27
CA LEU A 390 17.68 7.13 -26.05
C LEU A 390 17.12 5.73 -25.71
N PRO A 391 17.95 4.79 -25.22
CA PRO A 391 17.57 3.41 -24.97
C PRO A 391 16.81 3.24 -23.64
N VAL A 392 15.72 3.99 -23.50
CA VAL A 392 14.82 3.91 -22.33
C VAL A 392 14.04 2.61 -22.35
N TYR A 393 14.00 1.92 -21.21
CA TYR A 393 13.26 0.67 -21.01
C TYR A 393 12.51 0.69 -19.68
N SER A 394 11.24 0.31 -19.67
CA SER A 394 10.40 0.28 -18.46
C SER A 394 10.34 -1.13 -17.89
N ILE A 395 10.51 -1.27 -16.58
CA ILE A 395 10.37 -2.52 -15.84
C ILE A 395 9.34 -2.27 -14.73
N SER A 396 8.21 -2.97 -14.78
CA SER A 396 7.06 -2.73 -13.89
C SER A 396 6.76 -3.93 -13.00
N SER A 397 6.12 -3.63 -11.86
CA SER A 397 5.63 -4.62 -10.90
C SER A 397 4.14 -4.38 -10.62
N ASP A 398 3.28 -4.70 -11.59
CA ASP A 398 1.80 -4.71 -11.55
C ASP A 398 1.07 -3.36 -11.36
N VAL A 399 1.75 -2.25 -11.16
CA VAL A 399 1.05 -0.97 -10.81
C VAL A 399 1.21 0.14 -11.85
N GLN A 400 1.66 -0.20 -13.06
CA GLN A 400 1.98 0.75 -14.15
C GLN A 400 0.84 1.72 -14.52
N GLY A 401 -0.41 1.30 -14.35
CA GLY A 401 -1.58 2.17 -14.56
C GLY A 401 -1.70 3.25 -13.49
N SER A 402 -1.36 2.92 -12.26
CA SER A 402 -1.42 3.81 -11.10
C SER A 402 -0.20 4.73 -11.00
N THR A 403 0.99 4.23 -11.34
CA THR A 403 2.23 5.01 -11.35
C THR A 403 2.31 5.99 -12.52
N GLY A 404 1.51 5.77 -13.57
CA GLY A 404 1.44 6.60 -14.76
C GLY A 404 2.39 6.20 -15.89
N ILE A 405 3.31 5.24 -15.69
CA ILE A 405 4.27 4.82 -16.73
C ILE A 405 3.61 4.14 -17.93
N SER A 406 2.35 3.69 -17.79
CA SER A 406 1.59 3.06 -18.88
C SER A 406 1.48 3.91 -20.16
N LEU A 407 1.65 5.23 -20.07
CA LEU A 407 1.77 6.09 -21.26
C LEU A 407 3.00 5.70 -22.10
N PHE A 408 4.15 5.51 -21.46
CA PHE A 408 5.38 5.07 -22.12
C PHE A 408 5.22 3.67 -22.72
N GLN A 409 4.68 2.73 -21.97
CA GLN A 409 4.51 1.33 -22.40
C GLN A 409 3.57 1.21 -23.60
N LYS A 410 2.50 2.00 -23.64
CA LYS A 410 1.59 2.08 -24.80
C LYS A 410 2.25 2.72 -26.02
N SER A 411 3.14 3.70 -25.81
CA SER A 411 3.87 4.37 -26.88
C SER A 411 4.99 3.48 -27.48
N PHE A 412 5.55 2.59 -26.67
CA PHE A 412 6.66 1.70 -27.05
C PHE A 412 6.40 0.27 -26.53
N PRO A 413 5.52 -0.51 -27.19
CA PRO A 413 5.13 -1.84 -26.71
C PRO A 413 6.28 -2.83 -26.53
N ASP A 414 7.37 -2.66 -27.30
CA ASP A 414 8.55 -3.54 -27.26
C ASP A 414 9.63 -3.08 -26.25
N ARG A 415 9.38 -1.99 -25.49
CA ARG A 415 10.38 -1.41 -24.58
C ARG A 415 9.97 -1.48 -23.10
N TRP A 416 9.31 -2.55 -22.74
CA TRP A 416 8.95 -2.77 -21.33
C TRP A 416 8.77 -4.25 -21.02
N VAL A 417 8.82 -4.55 -19.74
CA VAL A 417 8.55 -5.88 -19.19
C VAL A 417 7.81 -5.79 -17.87
N GLU A 418 6.88 -6.72 -17.65
CA GLU A 418 6.20 -6.96 -16.39
C GLU A 418 6.87 -8.14 -15.67
N VAL A 419 7.41 -7.90 -14.47
CA VAL A 419 8.12 -8.94 -13.69
C VAL A 419 7.24 -9.62 -12.65
N GLY A 420 5.96 -9.27 -12.60
CA GLY A 420 5.02 -9.73 -11.58
C GLY A 420 5.08 -8.86 -10.32
N ILE A 421 4.30 -9.22 -9.30
CA ILE A 421 4.32 -8.52 -8.02
C ILE A 421 5.61 -8.92 -7.28
N ALA A 422 6.69 -8.18 -7.56
CA ALA A 422 8.04 -8.52 -7.11
C ALA A 422 8.97 -7.29 -7.18
N GLU A 423 8.76 -6.30 -6.33
CA GLU A 423 9.42 -5.00 -6.40
C GLU A 423 10.94 -5.08 -6.24
N ALA A 424 11.41 -5.96 -5.35
CA ALA A 424 12.85 -6.18 -5.19
C ALA A 424 13.49 -6.75 -6.48
N ASN A 425 12.82 -7.72 -7.13
CA ASN A 425 13.25 -8.29 -8.40
C ASN A 425 13.24 -7.23 -9.52
N MET A 426 12.19 -6.39 -9.56
CA MET A 426 12.05 -5.30 -10.54
C MET A 426 13.26 -4.36 -10.52
N VAL A 427 13.68 -3.89 -9.36
CA VAL A 427 14.85 -2.99 -9.23
C VAL A 427 16.13 -3.72 -9.64
N SER A 428 16.31 -4.99 -9.23
CA SER A 428 17.48 -5.79 -9.59
C SER A 428 17.56 -6.05 -11.09
N VAL A 429 16.43 -6.33 -11.75
CA VAL A 429 16.34 -6.45 -13.22
C VAL A 429 16.75 -5.13 -13.88
N GLY A 430 16.27 -3.99 -13.36
CA GLY A 430 16.66 -2.66 -13.82
C GLY A 430 18.18 -2.47 -13.78
N ALA A 431 18.85 -2.86 -12.69
CA ALA A 431 20.30 -2.80 -12.58
C ALA A 431 21.01 -3.66 -13.65
N GLY A 432 20.45 -4.82 -13.99
CA GLY A 432 20.95 -5.65 -15.09
C GLY A 432 20.89 -4.94 -16.45
N PHE A 433 19.75 -4.29 -16.75
CA PHE A 433 19.60 -3.47 -17.96
C PHE A 433 20.58 -2.31 -17.99
N ALA A 434 20.78 -1.63 -16.85
CA ALA A 434 21.75 -0.55 -16.72
C ALA A 434 23.18 -0.97 -17.08
N LYS A 435 23.61 -2.15 -16.66
CA LYS A 435 24.95 -2.69 -16.99
C LYS A 435 25.17 -2.90 -18.49
N LEU A 436 24.12 -3.18 -19.22
CA LEU A 436 24.18 -3.40 -20.67
C LEU A 436 23.92 -2.11 -21.49
N GLY A 437 23.89 -0.95 -20.82
CA GLY A 437 23.80 0.35 -21.50
C GLY A 437 22.39 0.85 -21.79
N PHE A 438 21.35 0.20 -21.22
CA PHE A 438 19.99 0.71 -21.26
C PHE A 438 19.76 1.75 -20.14
N ILE A 439 18.70 2.55 -20.28
CA ILE A 439 18.22 3.50 -19.27
C ILE A 439 16.96 2.90 -18.66
N PRO A 440 17.08 2.13 -17.56
CA PRO A 440 15.96 1.46 -16.94
C PRO A 440 15.12 2.44 -16.13
N ILE A 441 13.80 2.41 -16.33
CA ILE A 441 12.82 3.06 -15.47
C ILE A 441 12.05 1.97 -14.74
N VAL A 442 12.14 1.96 -13.40
CA VAL A 442 11.41 1.05 -12.52
C VAL A 442 10.29 1.81 -11.82
N ASP A 443 9.11 1.18 -11.68
CA ASP A 443 7.95 1.88 -11.15
C ASP A 443 7.13 1.04 -10.16
N THR A 444 6.82 1.63 -9.01
CA THR A 444 5.91 1.08 -8.01
C THR A 444 5.38 2.17 -7.07
N PHE A 445 4.59 1.79 -6.04
CA PHE A 445 4.22 2.73 -4.97
C PHE A 445 5.40 3.03 -4.06
N GLY A 446 5.44 4.25 -3.51
CA GLY A 446 6.54 4.72 -2.68
C GLY A 446 6.83 3.82 -1.50
N GLN A 447 5.81 3.32 -0.81
CA GLN A 447 5.97 2.40 0.32
C GLN A 447 6.73 1.13 -0.09
N PHE A 448 6.36 0.51 -1.20
CA PHE A 448 6.97 -0.76 -1.64
C PHE A 448 8.35 -0.53 -2.27
N GLY A 449 8.51 0.56 -3.02
CA GLY A 449 9.79 0.95 -3.59
C GLY A 449 10.88 1.15 -2.54
N VAL A 450 10.55 1.75 -1.38
CA VAL A 450 11.54 1.99 -0.33
C VAL A 450 11.68 0.83 0.66
N THR A 451 10.66 0.03 0.89
CA THR A 451 10.77 -1.08 1.85
C THR A 451 11.32 -2.36 1.21
N LYS A 452 10.80 -2.75 0.05
CA LYS A 452 11.25 -3.94 -0.69
C LYS A 452 12.38 -3.65 -1.67
N GLY A 453 12.46 -2.43 -2.20
CA GLY A 453 13.48 -2.00 -3.16
C GLY A 453 14.76 -1.45 -2.54
N ASN A 454 14.85 -1.22 -1.21
CA ASN A 454 16.01 -0.55 -0.58
C ASN A 454 17.33 -1.30 -0.83
N LEU A 455 17.40 -2.59 -0.50
CA LEU A 455 18.59 -3.39 -0.75
C LEU A 455 18.95 -3.46 -2.24
N PRO A 456 18.02 -3.74 -3.16
CA PRO A 456 18.30 -3.68 -4.59
C PRO A 456 18.79 -2.32 -5.10
N LEU A 457 18.25 -1.19 -4.60
CA LEU A 457 18.75 0.16 -4.93
C LEU A 457 20.17 0.37 -4.44
N THR A 458 20.48 -0.09 -3.22
CA THR A 458 21.84 -0.06 -2.67
C THR A 458 22.78 -0.90 -3.51
N MET A 459 22.36 -2.10 -3.92
CA MET A 459 23.17 -2.98 -4.76
C MET A 459 23.32 -2.47 -6.19
N ALA A 460 22.32 -1.79 -6.74
CA ALA A 460 22.40 -1.09 -8.03
C ALA A 460 23.48 0.01 -8.00
N ALA A 461 23.47 0.86 -6.95
CA ALA A 461 24.48 1.89 -6.73
C ALA A 461 25.89 1.28 -6.56
N LEU A 462 26.04 0.29 -5.67
CA LEU A 462 27.30 -0.40 -5.41
C LEU A 462 27.86 -1.09 -6.67
N SER A 463 26.97 -1.64 -7.50
CA SER A 463 27.33 -2.29 -8.77
C SER A 463 27.58 -1.30 -9.90
N GLN A 464 27.49 0.01 -9.67
CA GLN A 464 27.60 1.03 -10.73
C GLN A 464 26.61 0.74 -11.89
N ALA A 465 25.40 0.42 -11.52
CA ALA A 465 24.30 0.03 -12.40
C ALA A 465 23.03 0.83 -12.05
N PRO A 466 23.07 2.18 -12.16
CA PRO A 466 22.03 3.05 -11.64
C PRO A 466 20.70 2.83 -12.34
N VAL A 467 19.61 3.08 -11.60
CA VAL A 467 18.25 3.00 -12.11
C VAL A 467 17.52 4.34 -11.93
N ILE A 468 16.53 4.60 -12.77
CA ILE A 468 15.58 5.69 -12.56
C ILE A 468 14.32 5.09 -11.96
N ALA A 469 13.94 5.51 -10.75
CA ALA A 469 12.79 5.00 -10.04
C ALA A 469 11.63 6.03 -10.04
N MET A 470 10.45 5.60 -10.46
CA MET A 470 9.19 6.34 -10.37
C MET A 470 8.36 5.76 -9.22
N PHE A 471 8.45 6.36 -8.04
CA PHE A 471 7.74 5.92 -6.84
C PHE A 471 6.57 6.87 -6.55
N SER A 472 5.35 6.38 -6.76
CA SER A 472 4.13 7.16 -6.62
C SER A 472 3.38 6.89 -5.32
N HIS A 473 2.27 7.61 -5.07
CA HIS A 473 1.43 7.40 -3.89
C HIS A 473 2.19 7.63 -2.57
N VAL A 474 3.04 8.67 -2.53
CA VAL A 474 3.83 8.97 -1.33
C VAL A 474 3.00 9.65 -0.24
N GLY A 475 3.48 9.57 0.99
CA GLY A 475 2.87 10.22 2.14
C GLY A 475 1.44 9.75 2.37
N PHE A 476 0.55 10.67 2.66
CA PHE A 476 -0.87 10.40 2.87
C PHE A 476 -1.70 10.36 1.59
N GLN A 477 -1.09 10.50 0.41
CA GLN A 477 -1.86 10.46 -0.84
C GLN A 477 -2.38 9.07 -1.22
N ASP A 478 -2.02 8.03 -0.49
CA ASP A 478 -2.72 6.74 -0.49
C ASP A 478 -3.66 6.62 0.73
N ALA A 479 -4.49 7.61 0.94
CA ALA A 479 -5.28 7.78 2.15
C ALA A 479 -6.21 6.59 2.43
N ALA A 480 -6.89 6.08 1.42
CA ALA A 480 -7.91 5.04 1.60
C ALA A 480 -7.33 3.68 1.98
N ASP A 481 -6.13 3.35 1.50
CA ASP A 481 -5.51 2.05 1.73
C ASP A 481 -4.86 1.92 3.12
N GLY A 482 -4.59 3.04 3.79
CA GLY A 482 -4.16 3.05 5.18
C GLY A 482 -2.65 2.98 5.37
N ALA A 483 -2.22 2.82 6.63
CA ALA A 483 -0.83 2.95 7.05
C ALA A 483 0.15 2.03 6.31
N SER A 484 -0.29 0.84 5.90
CA SER A 484 0.53 -0.14 5.19
C SER A 484 0.94 0.27 3.77
N HIS A 485 0.21 1.23 3.16
CA HIS A 485 0.47 1.78 1.83
C HIS A 485 1.01 3.21 1.88
N GLN A 486 0.79 3.92 2.99
CA GLN A 486 1.24 5.29 3.19
C GLN A 486 2.74 5.34 3.43
N ALA A 487 3.48 5.78 2.41
CA ALA A 487 4.92 5.99 2.52
C ALA A 487 5.20 7.25 3.31
N THR A 488 5.47 7.14 4.62
CA THR A 488 5.72 8.30 5.49
C THR A 488 7.17 8.42 5.95
N ALA A 489 8.06 7.51 5.52
CA ALA A 489 9.49 7.54 5.84
C ALA A 489 10.38 7.37 4.59
N PHE A 490 9.85 7.70 3.41
CA PHE A 490 10.44 7.36 2.12
C PHE A 490 11.74 8.15 1.82
N PHE A 491 11.83 9.43 2.18
CA PHE A 491 13.07 10.19 2.03
C PHE A 491 14.18 9.61 2.92
N ALA A 492 13.88 9.40 4.20
CA ALA A 492 14.83 8.86 5.17
C ALA A 492 15.38 7.49 4.73
N ALA A 493 14.54 6.64 4.14
CA ALA A 493 14.90 5.29 3.74
C ALA A 493 15.98 5.23 2.66
N VAL A 494 16.08 6.22 1.78
CA VAL A 494 16.95 6.17 0.59
C VAL A 494 17.96 7.32 0.50
N SER A 495 17.79 8.40 1.26
CA SER A 495 18.65 9.59 1.15
C SER A 495 20.12 9.33 1.47
N ALA A 496 20.43 8.30 2.27
CA ALA A 496 21.79 7.94 2.66
C ALA A 496 22.44 6.90 1.74
N ILE A 497 21.75 6.39 0.73
CA ILE A 497 22.32 5.47 -0.26
C ILE A 497 23.33 6.26 -1.12
N PRO A 498 24.61 5.85 -1.16
CA PRO A 498 25.60 6.53 -2.01
C PRO A 498 25.18 6.55 -3.49
N HIS A 499 25.59 7.58 -4.22
CA HIS A 499 25.26 7.74 -5.64
C HIS A 499 23.75 7.69 -5.91
N THR A 500 22.98 8.37 -5.08
CA THR A 500 21.52 8.45 -5.19
C THR A 500 21.05 9.90 -5.04
N CYS A 501 20.29 10.37 -6.01
CA CYS A 501 19.63 11.66 -6.01
C CYS A 501 18.12 11.47 -5.75
N VAL A 502 17.60 12.07 -4.69
CA VAL A 502 16.19 11.97 -4.26
C VAL A 502 15.44 13.23 -4.70
N ILE A 503 14.41 13.05 -5.50
CA ILE A 503 13.70 14.13 -6.20
C ILE A 503 12.21 14.05 -5.89
N ALA A 504 11.61 15.15 -5.42
CA ALA A 504 10.19 15.27 -5.11
C ALA A 504 9.56 16.45 -5.87
N PRO A 505 9.24 16.29 -7.16
CA PRO A 505 8.63 17.37 -7.93
C PRO A 505 7.20 17.66 -7.46
N SER A 506 6.81 18.92 -7.56
CA SER A 506 5.56 19.46 -7.00
C SER A 506 4.45 19.71 -8.02
N CYS A 507 4.79 19.71 -9.31
CA CYS A 507 3.84 19.92 -10.40
C CYS A 507 4.25 19.14 -11.66
N PRO A 508 3.31 18.93 -12.63
CA PRO A 508 3.57 18.12 -13.83
C PRO A 508 4.72 18.62 -14.71
N ASP A 509 4.84 19.94 -14.93
CA ASP A 509 5.89 20.51 -15.78
C ASP A 509 7.28 20.40 -15.14
N GLU A 510 7.36 20.55 -13.82
CA GLU A 510 8.59 20.29 -13.06
C GLU A 510 9.01 18.83 -13.17
N ALA A 511 8.06 17.90 -12.97
CA ALA A 511 8.30 16.48 -13.08
C ALA A 511 8.81 16.10 -14.47
N GLU A 512 8.19 16.62 -15.53
CA GLU A 512 8.60 16.39 -16.93
C GLU A 512 10.01 16.93 -17.19
N SER A 513 10.29 18.17 -16.75
CA SER A 513 11.59 18.79 -16.94
C SER A 513 12.71 18.04 -16.21
N LEU A 514 12.51 17.73 -14.91
CA LEU A 514 13.53 17.06 -14.10
C LEU A 514 13.77 15.63 -14.54
N MET A 515 12.71 14.88 -14.89
CA MET A 515 12.85 13.52 -15.41
C MET A 515 13.59 13.48 -16.74
N TYR A 516 13.27 14.41 -17.65
CA TYR A 516 13.98 14.51 -18.92
C TYR A 516 15.47 14.83 -18.71
N GLN A 517 15.80 15.77 -17.82
CA GLN A 517 17.18 16.10 -17.46
C GLN A 517 17.89 14.90 -16.80
N ALA A 518 17.23 14.15 -15.93
CA ALA A 518 17.75 12.95 -15.31
C ALA A 518 18.15 11.89 -16.38
N ILE A 519 17.26 11.63 -17.34
CA ILE A 519 17.51 10.69 -18.44
C ILE A 519 18.70 11.17 -19.30
N LYS A 520 18.77 12.44 -19.64
CA LYS A 520 19.89 13.02 -20.42
C LYS A 520 21.20 12.97 -19.65
N LYS A 521 21.18 13.31 -18.36
CA LYS A 521 22.36 13.23 -17.48
C LYS A 521 22.85 11.78 -17.35
N TYR A 522 21.92 10.83 -17.11
CA TYR A 522 22.21 9.40 -17.08
C TYR A 522 22.93 8.96 -18.36
N ALA A 523 22.37 9.29 -19.53
CA ALA A 523 22.95 8.93 -20.82
C ALA A 523 24.35 9.54 -21.02
N ALA A 524 24.53 10.82 -20.67
CA ALA A 524 25.81 11.52 -20.77
C ALA A 524 26.87 10.95 -19.83
N ASP A 525 26.52 10.61 -18.59
CA ASP A 525 27.44 9.99 -17.63
C ASP A 525 27.92 8.62 -18.14
N ARG A 526 26.97 7.78 -18.60
CA ARG A 526 27.31 6.45 -19.14
C ARG A 526 28.15 6.54 -20.42
N ALA A 527 27.83 7.45 -21.34
CA ALA A 527 28.64 7.68 -22.55
C ALA A 527 30.06 8.18 -22.24
N ALA A 528 30.24 8.90 -21.16
CA ALA A 528 31.54 9.39 -20.69
C ALA A 528 32.28 8.38 -19.80
N GLY A 529 31.78 7.15 -19.64
CA GLY A 529 32.38 6.11 -18.80
C GLY A 529 32.26 6.38 -17.29
N ARG A 530 31.38 7.29 -16.88
CA ARG A 530 31.08 7.55 -15.46
C ARG A 530 30.01 6.58 -14.94
N ASP A 531 30.02 6.30 -13.65
CA ASP A 531 29.12 5.35 -13.01
C ASP A 531 27.65 5.82 -12.99
N GLY A 532 27.43 7.14 -12.91
CA GLY A 532 26.11 7.73 -12.78
C GLY A 532 25.53 7.59 -11.37
N GLU A 533 24.27 8.00 -11.23
CA GLU A 533 23.53 7.96 -9.95
C GLU A 533 22.16 7.31 -10.16
N ASN A 534 21.61 6.68 -9.11
CA ASN A 534 20.18 6.40 -9.04
C ASN A 534 19.41 7.72 -8.98
N TYR A 535 18.37 7.86 -9.77
CA TYR A 535 17.43 8.98 -9.68
C TYR A 535 16.08 8.48 -9.19
N ILE A 536 15.71 8.86 -7.95
CA ILE A 536 14.46 8.40 -7.34
C ILE A 536 13.46 9.55 -7.29
N PHE A 537 12.41 9.43 -8.10
CA PHE A 537 11.31 10.39 -8.14
C PHE A 537 10.18 9.94 -7.23
N PHE A 538 9.85 10.76 -6.23
CA PHE A 538 8.71 10.55 -5.34
C PHE A 538 7.59 11.51 -5.71
N VAL A 539 6.42 10.97 -6.05
CA VAL A 539 5.27 11.75 -6.53
C VAL A 539 3.96 11.31 -5.88
N GLY A 540 3.04 12.25 -5.72
CA GLY A 540 1.68 11.96 -5.26
C GLY A 540 0.78 11.37 -6.34
N ARG A 541 -0.51 11.23 -6.06
CA ARG A 541 -1.53 10.72 -7.00
C ARG A 541 -2.61 11.74 -7.36
N GLU A 542 -2.65 12.88 -6.67
CA GLU A 542 -3.64 13.93 -6.89
C GLU A 542 -3.26 14.84 -8.06
N ASN A 543 -4.21 15.65 -8.48
CA ASN A 543 -4.01 16.62 -9.55
C ASN A 543 -3.48 17.95 -8.99
N TYR A 544 -2.50 18.52 -9.70
CA TYR A 544 -1.89 19.82 -9.39
C TYR A 544 -1.92 20.73 -10.63
N PRO A 545 -1.82 22.07 -10.47
CA PRO A 545 -1.60 22.95 -11.60
C PRO A 545 -0.39 22.50 -12.42
N MET A 546 -0.43 22.68 -13.73
CA MET A 546 0.69 22.29 -14.61
C MET A 546 2.02 22.88 -14.14
N SER A 547 2.00 24.14 -13.69
CA SER A 547 3.13 24.87 -13.12
C SER A 547 2.65 25.85 -12.06
N TRP A 548 3.50 26.19 -11.08
CA TRP A 548 3.20 27.21 -10.06
C TRP A 548 3.45 28.64 -10.57
N ILE A 549 4.33 28.78 -11.54
CA ILE A 549 4.68 30.04 -12.17
C ILE A 549 4.64 29.82 -13.69
N GLU A 550 3.95 30.68 -14.41
CA GLU A 550 3.88 30.61 -15.88
C GLU A 550 5.29 30.76 -16.49
N GLY A 551 5.62 29.88 -17.43
CA GLY A 551 6.93 29.88 -18.11
C GLY A 551 8.11 29.50 -17.21
N ALA A 552 7.86 28.90 -16.05
CA ALA A 552 8.91 28.47 -15.12
C ALA A 552 9.95 27.56 -15.79
N LYS A 553 11.20 27.72 -15.38
CA LYS A 553 12.30 26.81 -15.73
C LYS A 553 12.71 26.06 -14.49
N TYR A 554 13.05 24.79 -14.66
CA TYR A 554 13.44 23.88 -13.58
C TYR A 554 14.86 23.36 -13.82
N PRO A 555 15.92 24.17 -13.53
CA PRO A 555 17.29 23.75 -13.73
C PRO A 555 17.65 22.66 -12.72
N TRP A 556 18.47 21.71 -13.14
CA TRP A 556 18.93 20.60 -12.31
C TRP A 556 19.65 21.09 -11.05
N GLY A 557 19.36 20.48 -9.92
CA GLY A 557 19.99 20.76 -8.63
C GLY A 557 19.56 22.08 -7.98
N ARG A 558 18.51 22.76 -8.50
CA ARG A 558 18.08 24.08 -8.01
C ARG A 558 16.71 24.01 -7.35
N ALA A 559 16.58 24.71 -6.23
CA ALA A 559 15.30 25.04 -5.63
C ALA A 559 14.67 26.24 -6.36
N GLN A 560 13.33 26.32 -6.35
CA GLN A 560 12.59 27.37 -7.01
C GLN A 560 12.00 28.36 -6.00
N ILE A 561 12.33 29.65 -6.12
CA ILE A 561 11.65 30.72 -5.37
C ILE A 561 10.30 31.01 -6.04
N LEU A 562 9.21 30.76 -5.32
CA LEU A 562 7.84 30.97 -5.78
C LEU A 562 7.31 32.37 -5.43
N SER A 563 7.79 32.95 -4.34
CA SER A 563 7.58 34.36 -3.98
C SER A 563 8.73 34.85 -3.12
N GLU A 564 9.04 36.14 -3.20
CA GLU A 564 10.10 36.78 -2.42
C GLU A 564 9.56 37.57 -1.23
N GLY A 565 10.23 37.45 -0.09
CA GLY A 565 10.01 38.22 1.12
C GLY A 565 11.31 38.43 1.91
N ALA A 566 11.22 38.97 3.12
CA ALA A 566 12.38 39.24 3.96
C ALA A 566 12.17 38.87 5.44
N ASP A 567 11.01 38.37 5.83
CA ASP A 567 10.69 38.14 7.23
C ASP A 567 10.91 36.67 7.64
N VAL A 568 10.53 35.72 6.78
CA VAL A 568 10.60 34.28 7.06
C VAL A 568 10.71 33.49 5.75
N VAL A 569 11.37 32.35 5.78
CA VAL A 569 11.39 31.39 4.66
C VAL A 569 10.40 30.27 4.93
N LEU A 570 9.55 29.98 3.95
CA LEU A 570 8.65 28.81 3.91
C LEU A 570 9.16 27.85 2.85
N ILE A 571 9.48 26.61 3.22
CA ILE A 571 9.99 25.59 2.28
C ILE A 571 9.02 24.43 2.23
N GLY A 572 8.51 24.12 1.02
CA GLY A 572 7.75 22.91 0.75
C GLY A 572 8.49 22.01 -0.24
N CYS A 573 8.15 20.73 -0.28
CA CYS A 573 8.56 19.81 -1.34
C CYS A 573 7.40 18.92 -1.78
N GLY A 574 7.45 18.45 -3.03
CA GLY A 574 6.48 17.52 -3.55
C GLY A 574 5.04 18.00 -3.37
N VAL A 575 4.21 17.11 -2.83
CA VAL A 575 2.74 17.29 -2.75
C VAL A 575 2.27 18.42 -1.83
N LEU A 576 3.12 18.94 -0.94
CA LEU A 576 2.74 19.99 0.02
C LEU A 576 3.25 21.41 -0.32
N VAL A 577 3.82 21.59 -1.50
CA VAL A 577 4.25 22.94 -1.96
C VAL A 577 3.07 23.90 -2.04
N ASN A 578 1.87 23.43 -2.41
CA ASN A 578 0.65 24.22 -2.40
C ASN A 578 0.34 24.81 -1.02
N LYS A 579 0.57 24.05 0.06
CA LYS A 579 0.33 24.53 1.44
C LYS A 579 1.32 25.63 1.83
N ALA A 580 2.57 25.56 1.36
CA ALA A 580 3.55 26.62 1.57
C ALA A 580 3.15 27.91 0.82
N ILE A 581 2.65 27.79 -0.42
CA ILE A 581 2.14 28.94 -1.21
C ILE A 581 0.95 29.59 -0.49
N GLU A 582 -0.03 28.79 -0.06
CA GLU A 582 -1.21 29.26 0.67
C GLU A 582 -0.82 29.93 2.01
N ALA A 583 0.14 29.34 2.74
CA ALA A 583 0.65 29.93 3.99
C ALA A 583 1.32 31.30 3.74
N GLY A 584 2.08 31.44 2.64
CA GLY A 584 2.65 32.72 2.24
C GLY A 584 1.59 33.80 2.00
N LYS A 585 0.45 33.46 1.38
CA LYS A 585 -0.69 34.37 1.19
C LYS A 585 -1.32 34.77 2.52
N LEU A 586 -1.58 33.81 3.42
CA LEU A 586 -2.12 34.06 4.77
C LEU A 586 -1.21 34.96 5.60
N LEU A 587 0.10 34.84 5.46
CA LEU A 587 1.09 35.70 6.12
C LEU A 587 1.07 37.13 5.54
N ALA A 588 0.94 37.25 4.21
CA ALA A 588 0.84 38.54 3.54
C ALA A 588 -0.37 39.35 4.02
N GLU A 589 -1.52 38.71 4.24
CA GLU A 589 -2.72 39.32 4.82
C GLU A 589 -2.47 39.90 6.24
N LYS A 590 -1.48 39.34 6.94
CA LYS A 590 -1.04 39.80 8.27
C LYS A 590 0.19 40.72 8.22
N GLY A 591 0.55 41.21 7.03
CA GLY A 591 1.68 42.10 6.83
C GLY A 591 3.06 41.45 6.97
N VAL A 592 3.15 40.11 6.88
CA VAL A 592 4.42 39.36 6.93
C VAL A 592 4.81 38.93 5.51
N LYS A 593 6.01 39.29 5.08
CA LYS A 593 6.56 38.99 3.75
C LYS A 593 7.41 37.73 3.79
N ALA A 594 6.82 36.61 3.41
CA ALA A 594 7.51 35.32 3.35
C ALA A 594 8.21 35.09 2.01
N THR A 595 9.43 34.56 2.03
CA THR A 595 10.04 33.89 0.88
C THR A 595 9.51 32.46 0.83
N VAL A 596 8.81 32.08 -0.25
CA VAL A 596 8.26 30.72 -0.44
C VAL A 596 9.14 29.97 -1.44
N ILE A 597 9.61 28.79 -1.05
CA ILE A 597 10.53 27.96 -1.84
C ILE A 597 9.93 26.58 -2.07
N ASN A 598 9.96 26.13 -3.30
CA ASN A 598 9.81 24.72 -3.69
C ASN A 598 11.21 24.09 -3.73
N ASN A 599 11.45 23.04 -2.94
CA ASN A 599 12.71 22.30 -2.87
C ASN A 599 12.54 20.88 -3.42
N PRO A 600 12.72 20.62 -4.72
CA PRO A 600 12.56 19.30 -5.28
C PRO A 600 13.73 18.34 -4.99
N PHE A 601 14.94 18.84 -4.70
CA PHE A 601 16.12 18.02 -4.44
C PHE A 601 16.32 17.82 -2.93
N VAL A 602 15.87 16.65 -2.43
CA VAL A 602 15.75 16.43 -0.98
C VAL A 602 17.10 16.21 -0.31
N ASN A 603 17.93 15.29 -0.83
CA ASN A 603 19.23 14.95 -0.24
C ASN A 603 20.43 15.70 -0.86
N GLN A 604 20.20 16.46 -1.93
CA GLN A 604 21.19 17.33 -2.57
C GLN A 604 20.69 18.78 -2.47
N VAL A 605 20.71 19.33 -1.24
CA VAL A 605 20.12 20.64 -0.92
C VAL A 605 20.79 21.78 -1.67
N ASP A 606 20.03 22.62 -2.36
CA ASP A 606 20.51 23.86 -3.02
C ASP A 606 20.83 24.95 -1.99
N LEU A 607 22.05 24.89 -1.45
CA LEU A 607 22.54 25.88 -0.48
C LEU A 607 22.67 27.30 -1.05
N GLU A 608 22.89 27.44 -2.34
CA GLU A 608 22.99 28.76 -2.97
C GLU A 608 21.65 29.49 -2.89
N THR A 609 20.56 28.88 -3.31
CA THR A 609 19.23 29.49 -3.28
C THR A 609 18.68 29.55 -1.85
N ILE A 610 18.66 28.39 -1.14
CA ILE A 610 18.04 28.28 0.19
C ILE A 610 18.86 29.06 1.23
N GLY A 611 20.18 28.93 1.21
CA GLY A 611 21.06 29.62 2.16
C GLY A 611 21.02 31.16 2.01
N ALA A 612 20.93 31.65 0.77
CA ALA A 612 20.75 33.08 0.52
C ALA A 612 19.41 33.59 1.06
N ALA A 613 18.32 32.86 0.80
CA ALA A 613 16.98 33.21 1.30
C ALA A 613 16.94 33.19 2.84
N VAL A 614 17.52 32.18 3.47
CA VAL A 614 17.59 32.07 4.93
C VAL A 614 18.36 33.24 5.55
N LYS A 615 19.51 33.61 4.99
CA LYS A 615 20.28 34.79 5.45
C LYS A 615 19.45 36.07 5.29
N LYS A 616 18.79 36.27 4.13
CA LYS A 616 17.94 37.44 3.86
C LYS A 616 16.78 37.56 4.87
N CYS A 617 16.22 36.43 5.31
CA CYS A 617 15.11 36.38 6.27
C CYS A 617 15.56 36.24 7.75
N GLY A 618 16.76 36.62 8.08
CA GLY A 618 17.27 36.62 9.47
C GLY A 618 17.29 35.23 10.11
N GLY A 619 17.47 34.19 9.31
CA GLY A 619 17.57 32.81 9.79
C GLY A 619 16.25 32.16 10.18
N LYS A 620 15.07 32.71 9.89
CA LYS A 620 13.76 32.17 10.25
C LYS A 620 13.24 31.25 9.16
N VAL A 621 13.02 29.95 9.47
CA VAL A 621 12.63 28.94 8.48
C VAL A 621 11.47 28.07 9.00
N VAL A 622 10.47 27.85 8.14
CA VAL A 622 9.43 26.84 8.38
C VAL A 622 9.42 25.88 7.19
N THR A 623 9.48 24.58 7.46
CA THR A 623 9.36 23.55 6.42
C THR A 623 8.04 22.81 6.55
N ILE A 624 7.51 22.31 5.42
CA ILE A 624 6.33 21.41 5.39
C ILE A 624 6.56 20.26 4.43
N GLU A 625 6.28 19.05 4.91
CA GLU A 625 6.51 17.81 4.15
C GLU A 625 5.54 16.70 4.55
N ASP A 626 5.13 15.89 3.59
CA ASP A 626 4.30 14.71 3.80
C ASP A 626 5.17 13.49 4.18
N HIS A 627 5.90 13.65 5.28
CA HIS A 627 6.93 12.70 5.72
C HIS A 627 7.15 12.82 7.23
N GLN A 628 7.78 11.82 7.86
CA GLN A 628 8.29 11.96 9.23
C GLN A 628 9.27 13.13 9.31
N VAL A 629 9.21 13.92 10.37
CA VAL A 629 10.19 15.03 10.56
C VAL A 629 11.62 14.52 10.73
N ILE A 630 11.78 13.27 11.22
CA ILE A 630 13.09 12.62 11.34
C ILE A 630 13.52 12.11 9.95
N GLY A 631 14.67 12.61 9.48
CA GLY A 631 15.27 12.22 8.20
C GLY A 631 14.54 12.75 6.96
N GLY A 632 13.51 13.59 7.14
CA GLY A 632 12.78 14.25 6.08
C GLY A 632 13.51 15.42 5.43
N MET A 633 12.84 16.13 4.52
CA MET A 633 13.40 17.28 3.78
C MET A 633 13.84 18.40 4.74
N GLY A 634 13.06 18.73 5.75
CA GLY A 634 13.41 19.73 6.74
C GLY A 634 14.69 19.37 7.51
N ALA A 635 14.87 18.11 7.88
CA ALA A 635 16.09 17.63 8.52
C ALA A 635 17.31 17.76 7.59
N GLN A 636 17.18 17.41 6.31
CA GLN A 636 18.25 17.53 5.31
C GLN A 636 18.66 19.01 5.11
N VAL A 637 17.68 19.91 4.98
CA VAL A 637 17.90 21.35 4.83
C VAL A 637 18.61 21.91 6.08
N SER A 638 18.14 21.57 7.28
CA SER A 638 18.78 22.03 8.53
C SER A 638 20.23 21.54 8.64
N HIS A 639 20.48 20.26 8.32
CA HIS A 639 21.82 19.69 8.29
C HIS A 639 22.74 20.43 7.31
N ALA A 640 22.26 20.68 6.09
CA ALA A 640 23.02 21.38 5.06
C ALA A 640 23.34 22.84 5.46
N LEU A 641 22.36 23.58 6.00
CA LEU A 641 22.54 24.95 6.49
C LEU A 641 23.55 25.00 7.64
N SER A 642 23.46 24.07 8.60
CA SER A 642 24.37 23.99 9.74
C SER A 642 25.80 23.73 9.29
N ASN A 643 26.03 22.79 8.39
CA ASN A 643 27.36 22.49 7.84
C ASN A 643 27.95 23.65 7.03
N ALA A 644 27.11 24.48 6.41
CA ALA A 644 27.51 25.67 5.68
C ALA A 644 27.67 26.91 6.58
N GLY A 645 27.53 26.77 7.91
CA GLY A 645 27.63 27.88 8.87
C GLY A 645 26.53 28.93 8.74
N VAL A 646 25.38 28.57 8.17
CA VAL A 646 24.22 29.47 8.06
C VAL A 646 23.38 29.38 9.33
N ALA A 647 23.46 30.44 10.15
CA ALA A 647 22.66 30.54 11.36
C ALA A 647 21.15 30.52 11.05
N HIS A 648 20.41 29.63 11.72
CA HIS A 648 18.96 29.53 11.51
C HIS A 648 18.23 28.99 12.72
N THR A 649 16.93 29.29 12.78
CA THR A 649 15.95 28.67 13.67
C THR A 649 14.86 28.08 12.78
N MET A 650 14.64 26.79 12.89
CA MET A 650 13.72 26.06 12.03
C MET A 650 12.56 25.44 12.81
N LYS A 651 11.36 25.51 12.23
CA LYS A 651 10.20 24.72 12.63
C LYS A 651 9.80 23.83 11.45
N SER A 652 9.81 22.52 11.68
CA SER A 652 9.39 21.54 10.66
C SER A 652 7.97 21.04 10.95
N LEU A 653 7.08 21.15 9.96
CA LEU A 653 5.79 20.50 9.95
C LEU A 653 5.91 19.20 9.14
N GLY A 654 5.59 18.10 9.79
CA GLY A 654 5.66 16.75 9.27
C GLY A 654 4.99 15.79 10.24
N ILE A 655 5.19 14.50 10.06
CA ILE A 655 4.64 13.46 10.92
C ILE A 655 5.63 13.20 12.08
N HIS A 656 5.12 13.04 13.31
CA HIS A 656 5.91 12.97 14.54
C HIS A 656 5.90 11.56 15.15
N GLY A 657 6.49 10.56 14.48
CA GLY A 657 6.65 9.20 15.00
C GLY A 657 5.37 8.38 15.02
N GLU A 658 4.39 8.75 14.23
CA GLU A 658 3.10 8.07 14.11
C GLU A 658 2.99 7.34 12.78
N PHE A 659 2.25 6.24 12.76
CA PHE A 659 1.73 5.66 11.53
C PHE A 659 0.54 6.46 11.01
N GLY A 660 0.25 6.31 9.72
CA GLY A 660 -0.98 6.80 9.14
C GLY A 660 -2.19 5.94 9.53
N GLN A 661 -3.29 6.16 8.86
CA GLN A 661 -4.52 5.40 8.96
C GLN A 661 -5.34 5.58 7.70
N SER A 662 -6.42 4.80 7.51
CA SER A 662 -7.36 5.07 6.42
C SER A 662 -8.14 6.36 6.65
N ALA A 663 -8.34 7.07 5.56
CA ALA A 663 -9.24 8.22 5.43
C ALA A 663 -9.81 8.24 4.01
N TYR A 664 -10.91 8.96 3.80
CA TYR A 664 -11.46 9.05 2.45
C TYR A 664 -10.58 9.91 1.53
N MET A 665 -10.00 10.97 2.08
CA MET A 665 -9.17 11.94 1.36
C MET A 665 -7.88 12.21 2.14
N ALA A 666 -6.77 12.48 1.44
CA ALA A 666 -5.50 12.85 2.06
C ALA A 666 -5.59 14.12 2.92
N GLU A 667 -6.46 15.08 2.53
CA GLU A 667 -6.67 16.32 3.27
C GLU A 667 -7.12 16.08 4.71
N GLU A 668 -7.92 15.03 4.99
CA GLU A 668 -8.33 14.67 6.35
C GLU A 668 -7.12 14.31 7.22
N LEU A 669 -6.15 13.62 6.65
CA LEU A 669 -4.91 13.26 7.32
C LEU A 669 -3.98 14.46 7.46
N TYR A 670 -3.90 15.32 6.45
CA TYR A 670 -3.16 16.58 6.56
C TYR A 670 -3.69 17.45 7.70
N VAL A 671 -5.01 17.58 7.82
CA VAL A 671 -5.65 18.31 8.95
C VAL A 671 -5.32 17.63 10.29
N LYS A 672 -5.47 16.31 10.38
CA LYS A 672 -5.16 15.54 11.59
C LYS A 672 -3.72 15.76 12.07
N HIS A 673 -2.75 15.74 11.17
CA HIS A 673 -1.32 15.86 11.49
C HIS A 673 -0.80 17.32 11.44
N GLY A 674 -1.69 18.31 11.24
CA GLY A 674 -1.32 19.73 11.22
C GLY A 674 -0.52 20.17 9.99
N LEU A 675 -0.59 19.40 8.89
CA LEU A 675 0.08 19.68 7.61
C LEU A 675 -0.76 20.61 6.74
N THR A 676 -1.10 21.77 7.28
CA THR A 676 -2.01 22.74 6.64
C THR A 676 -1.38 24.14 6.53
N ALA A 677 -1.84 24.91 5.57
CA ALA A 677 -1.38 26.28 5.37
C ALA A 677 -1.58 27.19 6.61
N PRO A 678 -2.73 27.14 7.34
CA PRO A 678 -2.88 27.89 8.58
C PRO A 678 -1.86 27.51 9.65
N LYS A 679 -1.57 26.21 9.83
CA LYS A 679 -0.57 25.75 10.80
C LYS A 679 0.85 26.16 10.42
N MET A 680 1.17 26.18 9.14
CA MET A 680 2.46 26.69 8.66
C MET A 680 2.60 28.20 8.91
N ALA A 681 1.54 28.97 8.64
CA ALA A 681 1.50 30.40 8.94
C ALA A 681 1.61 30.69 10.46
N GLU A 682 0.93 29.92 11.30
CA GLU A 682 1.01 29.99 12.76
C GLU A 682 2.47 29.74 13.25
N ALA A 683 3.11 28.70 12.73
CA ALA A 683 4.51 28.40 13.05
C ALA A 683 5.47 29.53 12.65
N ALA A 684 5.23 30.15 11.49
CA ALA A 684 6.02 31.29 11.02
C ALA A 684 5.83 32.52 11.93
N LEU A 685 4.59 32.84 12.32
CA LEU A 685 4.31 33.94 13.25
C LEU A 685 4.98 33.71 14.61
N ALA A 686 4.90 32.50 15.14
CA ALA A 686 5.58 32.14 16.39
C ALA A 686 7.10 32.35 16.34
N LEU A 687 7.76 31.99 15.21
CA LEU A 687 9.19 32.26 15.00
C LEU A 687 9.52 33.75 14.93
N LEU A 688 8.55 34.57 14.54
CA LEU A 688 8.69 36.03 14.46
C LEU A 688 8.30 36.75 15.75
N GLY A 689 7.81 36.02 16.76
CA GLY A 689 7.31 36.59 18.02
C GLY A 689 6.01 37.38 17.85
N LYS A 690 5.14 37.00 16.90
CA LYS A 690 3.89 37.66 16.55
C LYS A 690 2.68 36.79 16.86
#